data_186622523f26dbf388bf6666aad3cfd3
#
_entry.id   186622523f26dbf388bf6666aad3cfd3
#
_cell.length_a   1.000
_cell.length_b   1.000
_cell.length_c   1.000
_cell.angle_alpha   90.00
_cell.angle_beta   90.00
_cell.angle_gamma   90.00
#
_symmetry.space_group_name_H-M   'P 1'
#
loop_
_entity.id
_entity.type
_entity.pdbx_description
1 polymer ?
#
loop_
_entity_poly.entity_id
_entity_poly.type
_entity_poly.pdbx_seq_one_letter_code
_entity_poly.pdbx_strand_id
1 'polypeptide(L)'
;MIKFLIQRPIAVLMAFTACFIVGLVTYFTLPVSLLPDIAIPEITVQVSAQNTSARELENTVVKPLRQQLIQVAKLKDMDSETRDGAGIIRLGFDFGTNTDLAFIEVNEKIDAAMNYLPKDAERPKVIKASATDIPVFYLNLTLKNDSAYGKVDERAFLDLCEFAENVIKRRIEQLAEVAMVDVTGLVERQLQIVPDPDKLAVLGLSIEDIENVLAQNNVEPGSMTVRDGYYEYNIKFSTLLRTEEDVKGILLRKEGRIIRLGDFCRVEIVPAKEKGVSMSNGKRAVTLAVIKQADENMEDMKLAINSTMDYFKKVYPDIDFSISRNQTELLDYTISNLQQNLSLGFLFICIVAVLFLGDVKSPFIIGLSMVVSIVICFLFFYLFKMSLNIISLSGLILALGMMIDSSIIVTENISQYRERGYSLRRACVTGTSEVITPMLSSSLTTIAVFVPLIFMSGIAGALFYDQAFSVTVGLLVSYFTGIMLLPVLYMLVYRTGLRGRSWFSRIRINNPLKEHTLDRFYDAGIDWVFSHKTVSSVFCVVSIPLCVFLFYSVGKERMPQIDQNELIVHVEWNENIHVDENRHRVNVLFGQLLDKTVEQTAAIGQQDYLLNREQALSSSEAELYFKTSSPDGIAPLQKQAGEWLTREYPLATVSFSPPETVFEKLFVTGEADVVAELYARNKEKAPAAEE
;
A
#
# COMPACT_ATOMS: atom_id res chain seq x y z
N MET A 1 48.69 -6.06 -8.32
CA MET A 1 47.59 -5.13 -8.10
C MET A 1 47.79 -4.32 -6.82
N ILE A 2 47.85 -4.90 -5.63
CA ILE A 2 47.94 -4.20 -4.32
C ILE A 2 49.14 -3.26 -4.23
N LYS A 3 50.33 -3.72 -4.70
CA LYS A 3 51.57 -2.89 -4.72
C LYS A 3 51.37 -1.59 -5.50
N PHE A 4 50.64 -1.63 -6.62
CA PHE A 4 50.31 -0.44 -7.45
C PHE A 4 49.37 0.51 -6.71
N LEU A 5 48.31 -0.01 -6.06
CA LEU A 5 47.36 0.80 -5.31
C LEU A 5 48.01 1.54 -4.13
N ILE A 6 48.86 0.83 -3.36
CA ILE A 6 49.59 1.41 -2.23
C ILE A 6 50.66 2.43 -2.69
N GLN A 7 51.15 2.34 -3.93
CA GLN A 7 52.06 3.34 -4.51
C GLN A 7 51.35 4.65 -4.90
N ARG A 8 50.04 4.58 -5.17
CA ARG A 8 49.22 5.74 -5.60
C ARG A 8 48.02 5.96 -4.69
N PRO A 9 48.23 6.23 -3.38
CA PRO A 9 47.16 6.29 -2.40
C PRO A 9 46.14 7.40 -2.72
N ILE A 10 46.62 8.54 -3.24
CA ILE A 10 45.74 9.67 -3.58
C ILE A 10 44.81 9.28 -4.71
N ALA A 11 45.26 8.56 -5.73
CA ALA A 11 44.40 8.14 -6.84
C ALA A 11 43.26 7.19 -6.37
N VAL A 12 43.58 6.25 -5.47
CA VAL A 12 42.61 5.34 -4.89
C VAL A 12 41.57 6.11 -4.07
N LEU A 13 42.02 7.02 -3.19
CA LEU A 13 41.13 7.84 -2.39
C LEU A 13 40.21 8.71 -3.27
N MET A 14 40.74 9.36 -4.30
CA MET A 14 39.96 10.18 -5.23
C MET A 14 38.87 9.35 -5.94
N ALA A 15 39.25 8.12 -6.39
CA ALA A 15 38.28 7.24 -7.04
C ALA A 15 37.14 6.84 -6.10
N PHE A 16 37.47 6.39 -4.87
CA PHE A 16 36.46 6.02 -3.88
C PHE A 16 35.66 7.22 -3.38
N THR A 17 36.28 8.40 -3.24
CA THR A 17 35.56 9.63 -2.90
C THR A 17 34.58 10.05 -4.01
N ALA A 18 34.99 9.90 -5.27
CA ALA A 18 34.09 10.16 -6.39
C ALA A 18 32.88 9.20 -6.37
N CYS A 19 33.11 7.89 -6.22
CA CYS A 19 32.05 6.90 -6.07
C CYS A 19 31.15 7.20 -4.85
N PHE A 20 31.75 7.61 -3.73
CA PHE A 20 31.01 8.00 -2.52
C PHE A 20 30.10 9.22 -2.77
N ILE A 21 30.62 10.26 -3.41
CA ILE A 21 29.80 11.47 -3.72
C ILE A 21 28.65 11.09 -4.65
N VAL A 22 28.91 10.32 -5.70
CA VAL A 22 27.84 9.87 -6.62
C VAL A 22 26.85 8.97 -5.87
N GLY A 23 27.31 8.04 -5.04
CA GLY A 23 26.45 7.20 -4.23
C GLY A 23 25.59 7.99 -3.22
N LEU A 24 26.14 9.07 -2.67
CA LEU A 24 25.38 9.98 -1.80
C LEU A 24 24.31 10.75 -2.56
N VAL A 25 24.61 11.23 -3.76
CA VAL A 25 23.64 11.90 -4.62
C VAL A 25 22.52 10.92 -5.01
N THR A 26 22.86 9.69 -5.41
CA THR A 26 21.89 8.67 -5.78
C THR A 26 21.00 8.27 -4.61
N TYR A 27 21.49 8.27 -3.37
CA TYR A 27 20.67 8.01 -2.17
C TYR A 27 19.46 8.96 -2.08
N PHE A 28 19.65 10.24 -2.37
CA PHE A 28 18.56 11.24 -2.36
C PHE A 28 17.65 11.19 -3.59
N THR A 29 18.03 10.48 -4.64
CA THR A 29 17.23 10.35 -5.86
C THR A 29 16.55 8.98 -6.00
N LEU A 30 16.89 8.02 -5.15
CA LEU A 30 16.26 6.70 -5.15
C LEU A 30 14.79 6.80 -4.69
N PRO A 31 13.86 6.16 -5.41
CA PRO A 31 12.47 6.11 -4.97
C PRO A 31 12.36 5.33 -3.65
N VAL A 32 11.57 5.88 -2.73
CA VAL A 32 11.27 5.25 -1.44
C VAL A 32 9.87 4.66 -1.50
N SER A 33 9.74 3.38 -1.20
CA SER A 33 8.48 2.66 -1.19
C SER A 33 8.40 1.70 0.00
N LEU A 34 7.20 1.24 0.34
CA LEU A 34 7.03 0.26 1.41
C LEU A 34 7.54 -1.11 0.97
N LEU A 35 7.20 -1.50 -0.25
CA LEU A 35 7.56 -2.77 -0.88
C LEU A 35 8.21 -2.55 -2.24
N PRO A 36 8.93 -3.57 -2.78
CA PRO A 36 9.31 -3.57 -4.18
C PRO A 36 8.09 -3.41 -5.08
N ASP A 37 8.32 -2.95 -6.30
CA ASP A 37 7.26 -2.85 -7.31
C ASP A 37 6.87 -4.27 -7.77
N ILE A 38 5.77 -4.77 -7.21
CA ILE A 38 5.23 -6.10 -7.50
C ILE A 38 4.02 -5.91 -8.40
N ALA A 39 4.20 -6.01 -9.70
CA ALA A 39 3.09 -6.03 -10.63
C ALA A 39 2.37 -7.39 -10.53
N ILE A 40 1.27 -7.45 -9.78
CA ILE A 40 0.30 -8.53 -9.92
C ILE A 40 -0.61 -8.14 -11.07
N PRO A 41 -0.52 -8.83 -12.21
CA PRO A 41 -1.28 -8.47 -13.38
C PRO A 41 -2.76 -8.85 -13.17
N GLU A 42 -3.58 -7.86 -12.83
CA GLU A 42 -5.02 -8.01 -12.67
C GLU A 42 -5.74 -6.90 -13.44
N ILE A 43 -6.85 -7.24 -14.07
CA ILE A 43 -7.72 -6.28 -14.75
C ILE A 43 -9.13 -6.47 -14.23
N THR A 44 -9.73 -5.38 -13.79
CA THR A 44 -11.12 -5.35 -13.31
C THR A 44 -12.03 -4.73 -14.36
N VAL A 45 -13.10 -5.44 -14.70
CA VAL A 45 -14.16 -4.96 -15.60
C VAL A 45 -15.41 -4.68 -14.79
N GLN A 46 -15.83 -3.43 -14.75
CA GLN A 46 -17.02 -2.98 -14.04
C GLN A 46 -18.18 -2.77 -15.00
N VAL A 47 -19.30 -3.32 -14.64
CA VAL A 47 -20.58 -3.20 -15.36
C VAL A 47 -21.56 -2.41 -14.49
N SER A 48 -22.23 -1.42 -15.06
CA SER A 48 -23.30 -0.68 -14.40
C SER A 48 -24.59 -0.82 -15.21
N ALA A 49 -25.69 -1.15 -14.55
CA ALA A 49 -27.02 -1.20 -15.17
C ALA A 49 -28.05 -0.82 -14.12
N GLN A 50 -28.49 0.43 -14.14
CA GLN A 50 -29.46 0.94 -13.18
C GLN A 50 -30.80 0.18 -13.27
N ASN A 51 -31.41 -0.06 -12.11
CA ASN A 51 -32.72 -0.71 -11.97
C ASN A 51 -32.80 -2.17 -12.50
N THR A 52 -31.68 -2.86 -12.70
CA THR A 52 -31.62 -4.25 -13.14
C THR A 52 -31.34 -5.16 -11.95
N SER A 53 -32.11 -6.25 -11.81
CA SER A 53 -31.84 -7.23 -10.75
C SER A 53 -30.52 -7.98 -11.00
N ALA A 54 -29.85 -8.44 -9.95
CA ALA A 54 -28.58 -9.19 -10.04
C ALA A 54 -28.68 -10.38 -10.99
N ARG A 55 -29.80 -11.13 -10.95
CA ARG A 55 -30.03 -12.30 -11.82
C ARG A 55 -30.19 -11.93 -13.28
N GLU A 56 -30.86 -10.84 -13.57
CA GLU A 56 -31.05 -10.34 -14.93
C GLU A 56 -29.73 -9.79 -15.47
N LEU A 57 -29.03 -8.98 -14.71
CA LEU A 57 -27.71 -8.45 -15.06
C LEU A 57 -26.69 -9.57 -15.32
N GLU A 58 -26.68 -10.61 -14.48
CA GLU A 58 -25.83 -11.79 -14.70
C GLU A 58 -26.12 -12.45 -16.04
N ASN A 59 -27.37 -12.71 -16.35
CA ASN A 59 -27.73 -13.45 -17.56
C ASN A 59 -27.60 -12.61 -18.83
N THR A 60 -27.89 -11.30 -18.77
CA THR A 60 -27.96 -10.43 -19.97
C THR A 60 -26.63 -9.76 -20.28
N VAL A 61 -25.77 -9.50 -19.26
CA VAL A 61 -24.55 -8.72 -19.44
C VAL A 61 -23.32 -9.47 -18.96
N VAL A 62 -23.27 -9.89 -17.67
CA VAL A 62 -22.04 -10.44 -17.08
C VAL A 62 -21.66 -11.77 -17.72
N LYS A 63 -22.61 -12.69 -17.92
CA LYS A 63 -22.35 -13.99 -18.54
C LYS A 63 -21.87 -13.89 -19.99
N PRO A 64 -22.47 -13.08 -20.90
CA PRO A 64 -21.91 -12.85 -22.24
C PRO A 64 -20.51 -12.24 -22.22
N LEU A 65 -20.24 -11.30 -21.32
CA LEU A 65 -18.90 -10.72 -21.15
C LEU A 65 -17.88 -11.77 -20.73
N ARG A 66 -18.18 -12.59 -19.73
CA ARG A 66 -17.28 -13.68 -19.29
C ARG A 66 -16.95 -14.66 -20.43
N GLN A 67 -17.93 -14.98 -21.26
CA GLN A 67 -17.73 -15.88 -22.40
C GLN A 67 -16.73 -15.32 -23.43
N GLN A 68 -16.65 -14.01 -23.59
CA GLN A 68 -15.66 -13.36 -24.45
C GLN A 68 -14.31 -13.19 -23.73
N LEU A 69 -14.33 -12.79 -22.45
CA LEU A 69 -13.13 -12.51 -21.67
C LEU A 69 -12.30 -13.76 -21.35
N ILE A 70 -12.91 -14.95 -21.27
CA ILE A 70 -12.18 -16.21 -21.05
C ILE A 70 -11.20 -16.54 -22.18
N GLN A 71 -11.33 -15.89 -23.33
CA GLN A 71 -10.45 -16.09 -24.49
C GLN A 71 -9.19 -15.19 -24.45
N VAL A 72 -9.06 -14.34 -23.45
CA VAL A 72 -7.89 -13.46 -23.29
C VAL A 72 -6.64 -14.30 -22.99
N ALA A 73 -5.55 -13.98 -23.65
CA ALA A 73 -4.30 -14.74 -23.53
C ALA A 73 -3.70 -14.63 -22.12
N LYS A 74 -3.12 -15.74 -21.63
CA LYS A 74 -2.48 -15.84 -20.30
C LYS A 74 -3.40 -15.53 -19.11
N LEU A 75 -4.71 -15.63 -19.29
CA LEU A 75 -5.67 -15.58 -18.20
C LEU A 75 -5.47 -16.82 -17.32
N LYS A 76 -5.23 -16.58 -16.02
CA LYS A 76 -5.04 -17.63 -15.02
C LYS A 76 -6.34 -17.96 -14.30
N ASP A 77 -7.04 -16.94 -13.84
CA ASP A 77 -8.30 -17.05 -13.13
C ASP A 77 -9.24 -15.90 -13.51
N MET A 78 -10.54 -16.13 -13.28
CA MET A 78 -11.57 -15.14 -13.54
C MET A 78 -12.70 -15.29 -12.53
N ASP A 79 -12.86 -14.28 -11.69
CA ASP A 79 -13.94 -14.19 -10.73
C ASP A 79 -14.96 -13.13 -11.15
N SER A 80 -16.21 -13.37 -10.85
CA SER A 80 -17.25 -12.36 -11.09
C SER A 80 -18.26 -12.32 -9.96
N GLU A 81 -18.65 -11.11 -9.62
CA GLU A 81 -19.67 -10.82 -8.62
C GLU A 81 -20.74 -9.94 -9.26
N THR A 82 -22.01 -10.32 -9.13
CA THR A 82 -23.12 -9.57 -9.69
C THR A 82 -24.10 -9.22 -8.59
N ARG A 83 -24.47 -7.95 -8.52
CA ARG A 83 -25.43 -7.37 -7.58
C ARG A 83 -26.54 -6.64 -8.33
N ASP A 84 -27.55 -6.18 -7.61
CA ASP A 84 -28.61 -5.34 -8.18
C ASP A 84 -27.97 -4.03 -8.70
N GLY A 85 -28.03 -3.83 -10.00
CA GLY A 85 -27.52 -2.65 -10.69
C GLY A 85 -26.02 -2.60 -10.95
N ALA A 86 -25.21 -3.55 -10.47
CA ALA A 86 -23.78 -3.54 -10.69
C ALA A 86 -23.18 -4.96 -10.83
N GLY A 87 -22.12 -5.07 -11.65
CA GLY A 87 -21.37 -6.30 -11.81
C GLY A 87 -19.86 -6.00 -11.90
N ILE A 88 -19.05 -6.86 -11.31
CA ILE A 88 -17.59 -6.78 -11.36
C ILE A 88 -17.05 -8.12 -11.87
N ILE A 89 -16.15 -8.07 -12.86
CA ILE A 89 -15.39 -9.23 -13.35
C ILE A 89 -13.92 -8.94 -13.10
N ARG A 90 -13.24 -9.79 -12.35
CA ARG A 90 -11.81 -9.71 -12.08
C ARG A 90 -11.08 -10.74 -12.93
N LEU A 91 -10.04 -10.31 -13.61
CA LEU A 91 -9.22 -11.12 -14.51
C LEU A 91 -7.81 -11.18 -13.96
N GLY A 92 -7.42 -12.31 -13.39
CA GLY A 92 -6.08 -12.58 -12.91
C GLY A 92 -5.23 -13.21 -14.01
N PHE A 93 -4.02 -12.69 -14.24
CA PHE A 93 -3.09 -13.16 -15.27
C PHE A 93 -1.86 -13.84 -14.67
N ASP A 94 -1.17 -14.61 -15.47
CA ASP A 94 0.11 -15.20 -15.07
C ASP A 94 1.14 -14.10 -14.73
N PHE A 95 1.94 -14.35 -13.69
CA PHE A 95 2.99 -13.44 -13.27
C PHE A 95 3.96 -13.13 -14.42
N GLY A 96 4.30 -11.86 -14.58
CA GLY A 96 5.16 -11.38 -15.69
C GLY A 96 4.42 -11.15 -17.01
N THR A 97 3.09 -11.25 -17.02
CA THR A 97 2.27 -10.82 -18.16
C THR A 97 2.33 -9.29 -18.29
N ASN A 98 2.53 -8.81 -19.53
CA ASN A 98 2.44 -7.39 -19.78
C ASN A 98 0.99 -6.92 -19.66
N THR A 99 0.70 -6.17 -18.60
CA THR A 99 -0.66 -5.69 -18.27
C THR A 99 -1.21 -4.72 -19.29
N ASP A 100 -0.36 -3.96 -20.02
CA ASP A 100 -0.81 -3.03 -21.06
C ASP A 100 -1.36 -3.78 -22.27
N LEU A 101 -0.68 -4.85 -22.69
CA LEU A 101 -1.16 -5.70 -23.78
C LEU A 101 -2.43 -6.44 -23.38
N ALA A 102 -2.48 -6.98 -22.16
CA ALA A 102 -3.69 -7.63 -21.64
C ALA A 102 -4.87 -6.65 -21.57
N PHE A 103 -4.63 -5.41 -21.13
CA PHE A 103 -5.64 -4.35 -21.09
C PHE A 103 -6.22 -4.03 -22.46
N ILE A 104 -5.37 -3.95 -23.51
CA ILE A 104 -5.81 -3.73 -24.89
C ILE A 104 -6.66 -4.90 -25.36
N GLU A 105 -6.22 -6.14 -25.11
CA GLU A 105 -6.95 -7.36 -25.50
C GLU A 105 -8.31 -7.47 -24.78
N VAL A 106 -8.36 -7.15 -23.48
CA VAL A 106 -9.61 -7.10 -22.70
C VAL A 106 -10.59 -6.10 -23.30
N ASN A 107 -10.12 -4.88 -23.64
CA ASN A 107 -10.98 -3.86 -24.28
C ASN A 107 -11.49 -4.33 -25.64
N GLU A 108 -10.66 -4.99 -26.46
CA GLU A 108 -11.08 -5.58 -27.75
C GLU A 108 -12.19 -6.64 -27.55
N LYS A 109 -12.03 -7.51 -26.55
CA LYS A 109 -13.05 -8.53 -26.23
C LYS A 109 -14.35 -7.92 -25.71
N ILE A 110 -14.27 -6.83 -24.94
CA ILE A 110 -15.46 -6.08 -24.50
C ILE A 110 -16.16 -5.43 -25.70
N ASP A 111 -15.44 -4.78 -26.60
CA ASP A 111 -16.01 -4.17 -27.78
C ASP A 111 -16.67 -5.22 -28.68
N ALA A 112 -16.10 -6.41 -28.78
CA ALA A 112 -16.74 -7.55 -29.47
C ALA A 112 -18.02 -8.00 -28.72
N ALA A 113 -18.02 -8.04 -27.39
CA ALA A 113 -19.17 -8.43 -26.59
C ALA A 113 -20.32 -7.42 -26.67
N MET A 114 -20.05 -6.13 -26.85
CA MET A 114 -21.08 -5.08 -26.96
C MET A 114 -22.12 -5.37 -28.06
N ASN A 115 -21.77 -6.15 -29.10
CA ASN A 115 -22.71 -6.55 -30.14
C ASN A 115 -23.78 -7.54 -29.65
N TYR A 116 -23.55 -8.19 -28.53
CA TYR A 116 -24.43 -9.20 -27.93
C TYR A 116 -25.17 -8.71 -26.69
N LEU A 117 -24.79 -7.52 -26.18
CA LEU A 117 -25.40 -6.91 -25.02
C LEU A 117 -26.68 -6.15 -25.39
N PRO A 118 -27.59 -5.90 -24.42
CA PRO A 118 -28.74 -5.01 -24.60
C PRO A 118 -28.27 -3.63 -25.08
N LYS A 119 -29.06 -3.00 -25.96
CA LYS A 119 -28.71 -1.69 -26.57
C LYS A 119 -28.64 -0.54 -25.56
N ASP A 120 -29.28 -0.67 -24.44
CA ASP A 120 -29.32 0.23 -23.31
C ASP A 120 -28.24 -0.04 -22.27
N ALA A 121 -27.45 -1.13 -22.45
CA ALA A 121 -26.33 -1.40 -21.57
C ALA A 121 -25.20 -0.39 -21.80
N GLU A 122 -24.73 0.21 -20.71
CA GLU A 122 -23.52 1.04 -20.75
C GLU A 122 -22.29 0.21 -21.06
N ARG A 123 -21.33 0.82 -21.78
CA ARG A 123 -20.04 0.14 -22.04
C ARG A 123 -19.31 -0.14 -20.73
N PRO A 124 -18.92 -1.39 -20.45
CA PRO A 124 -18.18 -1.71 -19.25
C PRO A 124 -16.88 -0.90 -19.12
N LYS A 125 -16.62 -0.43 -17.91
CA LYS A 125 -15.34 0.26 -17.59
C LYS A 125 -14.27 -0.77 -17.30
N VAL A 126 -13.11 -0.62 -17.93
CA VAL A 126 -11.94 -1.48 -17.70
C VAL A 126 -10.94 -0.71 -16.87
N ILE A 127 -10.52 -1.30 -15.77
CA ILE A 127 -9.57 -0.73 -14.83
C ILE A 127 -8.38 -1.68 -14.75
N LYS A 128 -7.21 -1.14 -15.06
CA LYS A 128 -5.95 -1.81 -14.84
C LYS A 128 -5.60 -1.64 -13.36
N ALA A 129 -5.62 -2.71 -12.61
CA ALA A 129 -5.28 -2.70 -11.19
C ALA A 129 -4.01 -3.55 -10.94
N SER A 130 -3.21 -3.14 -9.97
CA SER A 130 -2.14 -3.94 -9.40
C SER A 130 -2.51 -4.28 -7.96
N ALA A 131 -2.00 -5.37 -7.39
CA ALA A 131 -2.18 -5.65 -5.96
C ALA A 131 -1.55 -4.57 -5.06
N THR A 132 -0.65 -3.78 -5.63
CA THR A 132 -0.02 -2.62 -4.98
C THR A 132 -0.85 -1.35 -5.08
N ASP A 133 -1.96 -1.35 -5.85
CA ASP A 133 -2.87 -0.20 -6.00
C ASP A 133 -3.79 -0.07 -4.78
N ILE A 134 -3.19 -0.12 -3.59
CA ILE A 134 -3.86 0.16 -2.33
C ILE A 134 -3.86 1.67 -2.14
N PRO A 135 -4.99 2.25 -1.69
CA PRO A 135 -5.01 3.67 -1.37
C PRO A 135 -3.92 4.03 -0.37
N VAL A 136 -3.14 5.05 -0.69
CA VAL A 136 -2.07 5.53 0.20
C VAL A 136 -2.66 6.20 1.44
N PHE A 137 -3.80 6.83 1.27
CA PHE A 137 -4.61 7.39 2.34
C PHE A 137 -6.03 7.65 1.84
N TYR A 138 -6.93 7.84 2.79
CA TYR A 138 -8.30 8.26 2.55
C TYR A 138 -8.46 9.70 2.99
N LEU A 139 -8.93 10.54 2.07
CA LEU A 139 -9.25 11.95 2.34
C LEU A 139 -10.75 12.06 2.59
N ASN A 140 -11.14 12.49 3.77
CA ASN A 140 -12.51 12.68 4.17
C ASN A 140 -12.87 14.16 4.13
N LEU A 141 -13.93 14.50 3.40
CA LEU A 141 -14.49 15.83 3.30
C LEU A 141 -15.79 15.89 4.11
N THR A 142 -15.86 16.83 5.04
CA THR A 142 -17.06 17.06 5.87
C THR A 142 -17.41 18.54 5.89
N LEU A 143 -18.68 18.85 6.07
CA LEU A 143 -19.11 20.23 6.28
C LEU A 143 -18.72 20.70 7.70
N LYS A 144 -18.08 21.85 7.80
CA LYS A 144 -17.61 22.38 9.08
C LYS A 144 -18.78 22.74 10.01
N ASN A 145 -19.85 23.24 9.44
CA ASN A 145 -21.04 23.69 10.18
C ASN A 145 -21.97 22.53 10.59
N ASP A 146 -21.75 21.30 10.10
CA ASP A 146 -22.52 20.15 10.54
C ASP A 146 -22.18 19.78 11.98
N SER A 147 -23.21 19.52 12.76
CA SER A 147 -23.06 19.00 14.12
C SER A 147 -22.69 17.53 14.07
N ALA A 148 -21.65 17.13 14.78
CA ALA A 148 -21.38 15.73 15.00
C ALA A 148 -22.63 15.05 15.60
N TYR A 149 -23.05 13.94 14.99
CA TYR A 149 -24.27 13.18 15.37
C TYR A 149 -25.61 13.94 15.18
N GLY A 150 -25.61 15.08 14.46
CA GLY A 150 -26.80 15.93 14.22
C GLY A 150 -27.49 15.65 12.89
N LYS A 151 -28.54 16.48 12.61
CA LYS A 151 -29.20 16.49 11.30
C LYS A 151 -28.27 17.16 10.28
N VAL A 152 -28.06 16.50 9.15
CA VAL A 152 -27.31 17.01 8.01
C VAL A 152 -28.16 17.98 7.21
N ASP A 153 -27.60 19.11 6.77
CA ASP A 153 -28.22 19.91 5.72
C ASP A 153 -28.04 19.21 4.37
N GLU A 154 -29.10 18.53 3.93
CA GLU A 154 -29.06 17.71 2.72
C GLU A 154 -28.66 18.49 1.47
N ARG A 155 -29.05 19.76 1.36
CA ARG A 155 -28.70 20.60 0.21
C ARG A 155 -27.21 20.93 0.23
N ALA A 156 -26.69 21.36 1.36
CA ALA A 156 -25.29 21.64 1.51
C ALA A 156 -24.42 20.38 1.30
N PHE A 157 -24.92 19.21 1.70
CA PHE A 157 -24.22 17.95 1.47
C PHE A 157 -24.22 17.54 -0.01
N LEU A 158 -25.33 17.74 -0.74
CA LEU A 158 -25.38 17.52 -2.19
C LEU A 158 -24.39 18.44 -2.94
N ASP A 159 -24.28 19.72 -2.50
CA ASP A 159 -23.30 20.66 -3.05
C ASP A 159 -21.88 20.18 -2.75
N LEU A 160 -21.62 19.63 -1.56
CA LEU A 160 -20.33 19.04 -1.20
C LEU A 160 -20.00 17.81 -2.08
N CYS A 161 -20.97 16.94 -2.37
CA CYS A 161 -20.78 15.78 -3.24
C CYS A 161 -20.35 16.20 -4.66
N GLU A 162 -21.08 17.14 -5.24
CA GLU A 162 -20.77 17.66 -6.58
C GLU A 162 -19.41 18.36 -6.61
N PHE A 163 -19.10 19.12 -5.58
CA PHE A 163 -17.81 19.79 -5.43
C PHE A 163 -16.65 18.79 -5.25
N ALA A 164 -16.85 17.75 -4.45
CA ALA A 164 -15.84 16.69 -4.23
C ALA A 164 -15.50 15.98 -5.53
N GLU A 165 -16.51 15.63 -6.35
CA GLU A 165 -16.31 14.91 -7.60
C GLU A 165 -15.74 15.80 -8.71
N ASN A 166 -16.27 17.01 -8.88
CA ASN A 166 -15.94 17.86 -10.03
C ASN A 166 -14.72 18.75 -9.79
N VAL A 167 -14.37 19.08 -8.55
CA VAL A 167 -13.28 19.99 -8.23
C VAL A 167 -12.15 19.29 -7.47
N ILE A 168 -12.45 18.71 -6.30
CA ILE A 168 -11.41 18.15 -5.44
C ILE A 168 -10.75 16.92 -6.07
N LYS A 169 -11.55 15.94 -6.50
CA LYS A 169 -11.09 14.74 -7.17
C LYS A 169 -10.20 15.08 -8.35
N ARG A 170 -10.71 15.91 -9.28
CA ARG A 170 -9.98 16.29 -10.50
C ARG A 170 -8.69 17.04 -10.19
N ARG A 171 -8.68 17.86 -9.14
CA ARG A 171 -7.47 18.59 -8.74
C ARG A 171 -6.40 17.67 -8.18
N ILE A 172 -6.79 16.66 -7.42
CA ILE A 172 -5.86 15.64 -6.91
C ILE A 172 -5.36 14.73 -8.04
N GLU A 173 -6.22 14.33 -8.97
CA GLU A 173 -5.85 13.53 -10.15
C GLU A 173 -4.91 14.26 -11.13
N GLN A 174 -4.78 15.58 -11.03
CA GLN A 174 -3.81 16.37 -11.83
C GLN A 174 -2.38 16.33 -11.27
N LEU A 175 -2.20 15.81 -10.07
CA LEU A 175 -0.85 15.62 -9.49
C LEU A 175 -0.16 14.46 -10.22
N ALA A 176 1.11 14.64 -10.58
CA ALA A 176 1.87 13.62 -11.31
C ALA A 176 2.04 12.33 -10.50
N GLU A 177 2.05 12.46 -9.18
CA GLU A 177 2.25 11.38 -8.22
C GLU A 177 0.99 10.53 -8.01
N VAL A 178 -0.18 10.99 -8.50
CA VAL A 178 -1.49 10.32 -8.31
C VAL A 178 -1.89 9.58 -9.58
N ALA A 179 -2.14 8.28 -9.44
CA ALA A 179 -2.65 7.46 -10.53
C ALA A 179 -4.16 7.62 -10.72
N MET A 180 -4.89 7.64 -9.60
CA MET A 180 -6.34 7.68 -9.60
C MET A 180 -6.86 8.12 -8.24
N VAL A 181 -8.04 8.73 -8.22
CA VAL A 181 -8.81 9.01 -7.01
C VAL A 181 -10.16 8.30 -7.10
N ASP A 182 -10.41 7.40 -6.19
CA ASP A 182 -11.68 6.68 -6.06
C ASP A 182 -12.54 7.35 -5.00
N VAL A 183 -13.83 7.54 -5.25
CA VAL A 183 -14.72 8.34 -4.38
C VAL A 183 -15.90 7.50 -3.93
N THR A 184 -16.22 7.59 -2.64
CA THR A 184 -17.42 6.98 -2.07
C THR A 184 -18.17 7.94 -1.14
N GLY A 185 -19.39 7.58 -0.77
CA GLY A 185 -20.26 8.43 0.03
C GLY A 185 -20.89 9.59 -0.76
N LEU A 186 -20.79 9.53 -2.09
CA LEU A 186 -21.49 10.47 -2.97
C LEU A 186 -22.99 10.20 -2.98
N VAL A 187 -23.73 11.27 -3.07
CA VAL A 187 -25.18 11.22 -3.30
C VAL A 187 -25.49 12.05 -4.53
N GLU A 188 -26.13 11.41 -5.48
CA GLU A 188 -26.58 12.09 -6.69
C GLU A 188 -27.85 12.90 -6.43
N ARG A 189 -28.00 14.00 -7.15
CA ARG A 189 -29.24 14.78 -7.18
C ARG A 189 -30.23 14.05 -8.05
N GLN A 190 -31.43 13.86 -7.54
CA GLN A 190 -32.56 13.31 -8.27
C GLN A 190 -33.66 14.34 -8.37
N LEU A 191 -34.13 14.59 -9.57
CA LEU A 191 -35.34 15.38 -9.77
C LEU A 191 -36.55 14.47 -9.58
N GLN A 192 -37.26 14.67 -8.48
CA GLN A 192 -38.48 13.92 -8.15
C GLN A 192 -39.73 14.67 -8.62
N ILE A 193 -40.55 14.00 -9.39
CA ILE A 193 -41.83 14.51 -9.88
C ILE A 193 -42.93 13.67 -9.23
N VAL A 194 -43.65 14.26 -8.30
CA VAL A 194 -44.72 13.59 -7.56
C VAL A 194 -46.06 14.15 -8.03
N PRO A 195 -46.83 13.40 -8.82
CA PRO A 195 -48.15 13.83 -9.27
C PRO A 195 -49.16 13.74 -8.11
N ASP A 196 -50.12 14.67 -8.11
CA ASP A 196 -51.25 14.66 -7.20
C ASP A 196 -52.34 13.71 -7.75
N PRO A 197 -52.64 12.59 -7.03
CA PRO A 197 -53.59 11.58 -7.55
C PRO A 197 -55.00 12.12 -7.81
N ASP A 198 -55.46 13.03 -6.97
CA ASP A 198 -56.82 13.59 -7.11
C ASP A 198 -56.90 14.50 -8.34
N LYS A 199 -55.89 15.29 -8.58
CA LYS A 199 -55.79 16.15 -9.76
C LYS A 199 -55.62 15.33 -11.04
N LEU A 200 -54.85 14.24 -11.02
CA LEU A 200 -54.70 13.32 -12.15
C LEU A 200 -56.04 12.74 -12.54
N ALA A 201 -56.82 12.25 -11.55
CA ALA A 201 -58.14 11.68 -11.78
C ALA A 201 -59.14 12.70 -12.39
N VAL A 202 -59.12 13.93 -11.87
CA VAL A 202 -59.99 15.01 -12.39
C VAL A 202 -59.60 15.43 -13.81
N LEU A 203 -58.33 15.42 -14.13
CA LEU A 203 -57.79 15.81 -15.44
C LEU A 203 -57.81 14.67 -16.46
N GLY A 204 -58.12 13.45 -16.05
CA GLY A 204 -58.07 12.25 -16.91
C GLY A 204 -56.68 11.92 -17.41
N LEU A 205 -55.65 12.21 -16.59
CA LEU A 205 -54.24 11.99 -16.92
C LEU A 205 -53.72 10.69 -16.29
N SER A 206 -52.85 9.99 -17.01
CA SER A 206 -52.12 8.84 -16.51
C SER A 206 -50.63 9.21 -16.22
N ILE A 207 -49.95 8.38 -15.48
CA ILE A 207 -48.52 8.51 -15.28
C ILE A 207 -47.77 8.41 -16.62
N GLU A 208 -48.24 7.54 -17.52
CA GLU A 208 -47.68 7.38 -18.86
C GLU A 208 -47.80 8.67 -19.71
N ASP A 209 -48.86 9.46 -19.54
CA ASP A 209 -48.98 10.78 -20.20
C ASP A 209 -47.86 11.73 -19.72
N ILE A 210 -47.50 11.67 -18.43
CA ILE A 210 -46.42 12.47 -17.86
C ILE A 210 -45.05 12.00 -18.40
N GLU A 211 -44.78 10.69 -18.40
CA GLU A 211 -43.55 10.11 -18.94
C GLU A 211 -43.33 10.48 -20.40
N ASN A 212 -44.38 10.36 -21.21
CA ASN A 212 -44.31 10.70 -22.62
C ASN A 212 -44.03 12.19 -22.86
N VAL A 213 -44.63 13.07 -22.07
CA VAL A 213 -44.38 14.52 -22.19
C VAL A 213 -42.98 14.89 -21.73
N LEU A 214 -42.48 14.29 -20.67
CA LEU A 214 -41.09 14.48 -20.22
C LEU A 214 -40.11 14.03 -21.29
N ALA A 215 -40.31 12.82 -21.85
CA ALA A 215 -39.44 12.29 -22.90
C ALA A 215 -39.43 13.17 -24.17
N GLN A 216 -40.60 13.69 -24.56
CA GLN A 216 -40.73 14.58 -25.73
C GLN A 216 -40.09 15.95 -25.53
N ASN A 217 -40.09 16.46 -24.29
CA ASN A 217 -39.52 17.78 -23.96
C ASN A 217 -38.04 17.74 -23.51
N ASN A 218 -37.45 16.58 -23.31
CA ASN A 218 -36.06 16.44 -22.96
C ASN A 218 -35.24 15.92 -24.17
N VAL A 219 -35.22 16.69 -25.23
CA VAL A 219 -34.62 16.30 -26.52
C VAL A 219 -33.71 17.42 -27.03
N GLU A 220 -32.58 17.06 -27.58
CA GLU A 220 -31.71 17.96 -28.33
C GLU A 220 -31.77 17.59 -29.83
N PRO A 221 -32.78 18.12 -30.58
CA PRO A 221 -32.96 17.79 -31.98
C PRO A 221 -31.92 18.54 -32.84
N GLY A 222 -30.70 18.20 -32.86
CA GLY A 222 -29.68 18.68 -33.76
C GLY A 222 -29.77 20.15 -34.21
N SER A 223 -28.74 20.64 -34.88
CA SER A 223 -28.75 21.97 -35.50
C SER A 223 -29.38 21.90 -36.91
N MET A 224 -30.26 22.84 -37.21
CA MET A 224 -30.78 23.05 -38.57
C MET A 224 -30.09 24.26 -39.21
N THR A 225 -29.62 24.11 -40.43
CA THR A 225 -29.06 25.20 -41.20
C THR A 225 -30.15 25.81 -42.08
N VAL A 226 -30.40 27.08 -41.91
CA VAL A 226 -31.36 27.83 -42.70
C VAL A 226 -30.61 28.86 -43.51
N ARG A 227 -30.83 28.86 -44.83
CA ARG A 227 -30.24 29.84 -45.79
C ARG A 227 -31.28 30.92 -46.09
N ASP A 228 -30.85 32.15 -45.82
CA ASP A 228 -31.60 33.35 -46.22
C ASP A 228 -30.75 34.24 -47.11
N GLY A 229 -31.01 34.14 -48.41
CA GLY A 229 -30.22 34.85 -49.44
C GLY A 229 -28.73 34.43 -49.43
N TYR A 230 -27.86 35.37 -49.09
CA TYR A 230 -26.42 35.14 -49.00
C TYR A 230 -25.93 34.65 -47.62
N TYR A 231 -26.83 34.62 -46.60
CA TYR A 231 -26.49 34.26 -45.23
C TYR A 231 -26.99 32.86 -44.92
N GLU A 232 -26.17 32.14 -44.19
CA GLU A 232 -26.45 30.80 -43.65
C GLU A 232 -26.47 30.86 -42.12
N TYR A 233 -27.61 30.50 -41.52
CA TYR A 233 -27.83 30.53 -40.07
C TYR A 233 -27.90 29.11 -39.56
N ASN A 234 -27.05 28.80 -38.59
CA ASN A 234 -27.17 27.54 -37.81
C ASN A 234 -28.11 27.78 -36.64
N ILE A 235 -29.30 27.23 -36.71
CA ILE A 235 -30.31 27.31 -35.65
C ILE A 235 -30.15 26.06 -34.80
N LYS A 236 -29.76 26.23 -33.54
CA LYS A 236 -29.70 25.15 -32.54
C LYS A 236 -30.97 25.18 -31.72
N PHE A 237 -31.75 24.09 -31.77
CA PHE A 237 -32.85 23.86 -30.87
C PHE A 237 -32.33 23.04 -29.69
N SER A 238 -32.61 23.49 -28.46
CA SER A 238 -32.32 22.74 -27.26
C SER A 238 -33.51 22.90 -26.31
N THR A 239 -34.17 21.80 -26.05
CA THR A 239 -35.27 21.70 -25.09
C THR A 239 -34.90 20.87 -23.88
N LEU A 240 -33.58 20.79 -23.58
CA LEU A 240 -33.11 20.06 -22.41
C LEU A 240 -33.64 20.68 -21.12
N LEU A 241 -34.19 19.84 -20.30
CA LEU A 241 -34.69 20.19 -18.98
C LEU A 241 -33.50 20.25 -18.02
N ARG A 242 -33.21 21.42 -17.47
CA ARG A 242 -32.04 21.65 -16.60
C ARG A 242 -32.39 22.09 -15.20
N THR A 243 -33.55 22.69 -15.02
CA THR A 243 -33.97 23.26 -13.73
C THR A 243 -35.35 22.73 -13.36
N GLU A 244 -35.71 22.86 -12.08
CA GLU A 244 -37.07 22.56 -11.60
C GLU A 244 -38.11 23.39 -12.35
N GLU A 245 -37.80 24.65 -12.66
CA GLU A 245 -38.69 25.58 -13.35
C GLU A 245 -38.94 25.14 -14.79
N ASP A 246 -37.95 24.58 -15.47
CA ASP A 246 -38.11 24.03 -16.83
C ASP A 246 -39.13 22.90 -16.81
N VAL A 247 -39.01 22.00 -15.83
CA VAL A 247 -39.96 20.87 -15.67
C VAL A 247 -41.34 21.33 -15.25
N LYS A 248 -41.46 22.26 -14.29
CA LYS A 248 -42.73 22.83 -13.86
C LYS A 248 -43.42 23.56 -15.01
N GLY A 249 -42.62 24.15 -15.92
CA GLY A 249 -43.10 24.91 -17.09
C GLY A 249 -43.58 24.06 -18.25
N ILE A 250 -43.40 22.75 -18.26
CA ILE A 250 -43.81 21.86 -19.35
C ILE A 250 -45.35 21.94 -19.53
N LEU A 251 -45.77 22.10 -20.78
CA LEU A 251 -47.15 22.16 -21.16
C LEU A 251 -47.63 20.81 -21.70
N LEU A 252 -48.66 20.27 -21.09
CA LEU A 252 -49.34 19.06 -21.50
C LEU A 252 -50.69 19.43 -22.15
N ARG A 253 -50.98 18.87 -23.32
CA ARG A 253 -52.26 19.09 -24.02
C ARG A 253 -53.11 17.83 -23.93
N LYS A 254 -54.27 17.93 -23.25
CA LYS A 254 -55.27 16.86 -23.14
C LYS A 254 -56.67 17.42 -23.42
N GLU A 255 -57.42 16.79 -24.32
CA GLU A 255 -58.80 17.18 -24.67
C GLU A 255 -58.94 18.66 -25.02
N GLY A 256 -57.97 19.27 -25.71
CA GLY A 256 -57.99 20.68 -26.09
C GLY A 256 -57.61 21.67 -24.99
N ARG A 257 -57.36 21.22 -23.75
CA ARG A 257 -56.88 22.04 -22.64
C ARG A 257 -55.34 21.99 -22.58
N ILE A 258 -54.73 23.12 -22.27
CA ILE A 258 -53.28 23.22 -22.02
C ILE A 258 -53.11 23.36 -20.51
N ILE A 259 -52.33 22.43 -19.91
CA ILE A 259 -52.13 22.34 -18.46
C ILE A 259 -50.61 22.34 -18.22
N ARG A 260 -50.13 23.07 -17.20
CA ARG A 260 -48.72 23.03 -16.79
C ARG A 260 -48.48 21.85 -15.87
N LEU A 261 -47.33 21.19 -16.03
CA LEU A 261 -46.96 20.08 -15.18
C LEU A 261 -46.89 20.49 -13.69
N GLY A 262 -46.39 21.69 -13.39
CA GLY A 262 -46.33 22.23 -12.04
C GLY A 262 -47.71 22.49 -11.36
N ASP A 263 -48.85 22.51 -12.12
CA ASP A 263 -50.17 22.72 -11.53
C ASP A 263 -50.71 21.46 -10.84
N PHE A 264 -50.23 20.27 -11.24
CA PHE A 264 -50.69 19.00 -10.71
C PHE A 264 -49.57 18.06 -10.26
N CYS A 265 -48.29 18.44 -10.46
CA CYS A 265 -47.10 17.70 -9.96
C CYS A 265 -46.30 18.61 -9.05
N ARG A 266 -45.79 18.01 -7.95
CA ARG A 266 -44.76 18.64 -7.14
C ARG A 266 -43.42 18.19 -7.73
N VAL A 267 -42.57 19.15 -8.06
CA VAL A 267 -41.25 18.93 -8.64
C VAL A 267 -40.21 19.46 -7.66
N GLU A 268 -39.32 18.60 -7.19
CA GLU A 268 -38.32 18.92 -6.18
C GLU A 268 -37.02 18.19 -6.50
N ILE A 269 -35.89 18.83 -6.22
CA ILE A 269 -34.58 18.16 -6.21
C ILE A 269 -34.40 17.52 -4.85
N VAL A 270 -34.26 16.20 -4.84
CA VAL A 270 -34.04 15.40 -3.63
C VAL A 270 -32.76 14.56 -3.78
N PRO A 271 -32.14 14.12 -2.68
CA PRO A 271 -31.08 13.14 -2.77
C PRO A 271 -31.61 11.82 -3.35
N ALA A 272 -30.85 11.19 -4.22
CA ALA A 272 -31.13 9.84 -4.69
C ALA A 272 -31.10 8.85 -3.51
N LYS A 273 -31.74 7.70 -3.67
CA LYS A 273 -31.77 6.68 -2.62
C LYS A 273 -30.36 6.20 -2.30
N GLU A 274 -29.95 6.40 -1.06
CA GLU A 274 -28.64 6.00 -0.58
C GLU A 274 -28.54 4.48 -0.43
N LYS A 275 -27.47 3.91 -0.96
CA LYS A 275 -27.12 2.50 -0.79
C LYS A 275 -26.06 2.33 0.30
N GLY A 276 -25.26 3.36 0.53
CA GLY A 276 -24.22 3.42 1.55
C GLY A 276 -23.92 4.85 1.99
N VAL A 277 -23.27 4.96 3.14
CA VAL A 277 -22.91 6.25 3.75
C VAL A 277 -21.48 6.18 4.25
N SER A 278 -20.70 7.22 3.99
CA SER A 278 -19.40 7.43 4.63
C SER A 278 -19.50 8.43 5.76
N MET A 279 -18.78 8.17 6.85
CA MET A 279 -18.75 9.04 8.02
C MET A 279 -17.32 9.29 8.48
N SER A 280 -17.07 10.48 8.99
CA SER A 280 -15.80 10.87 9.64
C SER A 280 -16.08 11.69 10.88
N ASN A 281 -15.55 11.24 12.02
CA ASN A 281 -15.71 11.89 13.32
C ASN A 281 -17.17 12.25 13.67
N GLY A 282 -18.09 11.32 13.40
CA GLY A 282 -19.52 11.49 13.67
C GLY A 282 -20.27 12.41 12.71
N LYS A 283 -19.61 12.92 11.66
CA LYS A 283 -20.20 13.71 10.58
C LYS A 283 -20.32 12.88 9.31
N ARG A 284 -21.29 13.21 8.49
CA ARG A 284 -21.40 12.65 7.16
C ARG A 284 -20.24 13.15 6.30
N ALA A 285 -19.61 12.26 5.54
CA ALA A 285 -18.42 12.55 4.78
C ALA A 285 -18.52 12.07 3.34
N VAL A 286 -17.79 12.74 2.44
CA VAL A 286 -17.40 12.21 1.15
C VAL A 286 -15.95 11.75 1.30
N THR A 287 -15.66 10.48 1.00
CA THR A 287 -14.34 9.89 1.18
C THR A 287 -13.69 9.64 -0.18
N LEU A 288 -12.47 10.15 -0.35
CA LEU A 288 -11.64 9.97 -1.53
C LEU A 288 -10.47 9.05 -1.19
N ALA A 289 -10.42 7.89 -1.81
CA ALA A 289 -9.29 6.96 -1.72
C ALA A 289 -8.26 7.37 -2.77
N VAL A 290 -7.07 7.78 -2.36
CA VAL A 290 -6.03 8.30 -3.25
C VAL A 290 -5.00 7.21 -3.51
N ILE A 291 -4.80 6.86 -4.79
CA ILE A 291 -3.91 5.80 -5.25
C ILE A 291 -2.71 6.43 -5.93
N LYS A 292 -1.52 5.99 -5.52
CA LYS A 292 -0.23 6.49 -6.01
C LYS A 292 0.09 5.95 -7.40
N GLN A 293 0.73 6.76 -8.23
CA GLN A 293 1.34 6.30 -9.48
C GLN A 293 2.50 5.32 -9.18
N ALA A 294 2.57 4.21 -9.90
CA ALA A 294 3.51 3.11 -9.60
C ALA A 294 4.97 3.58 -9.57
N ASP A 295 5.38 4.37 -10.56
CA ASP A 295 6.77 4.82 -10.73
C ASP A 295 7.15 6.04 -9.88
N GLU A 296 6.19 6.64 -9.14
CA GLU A 296 6.43 7.86 -8.37
C GLU A 296 6.86 7.59 -6.93
N ASN A 297 7.57 8.56 -6.35
CA ASN A 297 8.08 8.46 -4.99
C ASN A 297 6.98 8.79 -3.97
N MET A 298 6.86 7.99 -2.91
CA MET A 298 5.89 8.19 -1.85
C MET A 298 6.11 9.51 -1.09
N GLU A 299 7.36 9.93 -0.91
CA GLU A 299 7.69 11.19 -0.21
C GLU A 299 7.27 12.40 -1.04
N ASP A 300 7.48 12.37 -2.35
CA ASP A 300 7.06 13.45 -3.26
C ASP A 300 5.52 13.56 -3.28
N MET A 301 4.83 12.43 -3.32
CA MET A 301 3.37 12.39 -3.19
C MET A 301 2.89 13.00 -1.88
N LYS A 302 3.52 12.66 -0.75
CA LYS A 302 3.19 13.23 0.57
C LYS A 302 3.36 14.74 0.58
N LEU A 303 4.44 15.27 0.01
CA LEU A 303 4.68 16.71 -0.11
C LEU A 303 3.66 17.40 -1.01
N ALA A 304 3.36 16.82 -2.18
CA ALA A 304 2.38 17.34 -3.12
C ALA A 304 0.97 17.39 -2.49
N ILE A 305 0.56 16.32 -1.82
CA ILE A 305 -0.73 16.25 -1.14
C ILE A 305 -0.81 17.26 0.02
N ASN A 306 0.20 17.31 0.89
CA ASN A 306 0.19 18.27 2.01
C ASN A 306 0.08 19.72 1.52
N SER A 307 0.82 20.07 0.46
CA SER A 307 0.73 21.41 -0.15
C SER A 307 -0.66 21.67 -0.75
N THR A 308 -1.26 20.66 -1.38
CA THR A 308 -2.61 20.74 -1.94
C THR A 308 -3.67 20.86 -0.85
N MET A 309 -3.52 20.12 0.26
CA MET A 309 -4.40 20.20 1.42
C MET A 309 -4.34 21.58 2.10
N ASP A 310 -3.14 22.15 2.25
CA ASP A 310 -2.96 23.50 2.80
C ASP A 310 -3.63 24.56 1.89
N TYR A 311 -3.56 24.37 0.59
CA TYR A 311 -4.28 25.20 -0.37
C TYR A 311 -5.80 25.04 -0.21
N PHE A 312 -6.35 23.82 -0.15
CA PHE A 312 -7.77 23.59 0.02
C PHE A 312 -8.32 24.18 1.32
N LYS A 313 -7.64 23.98 2.44
CA LYS A 313 -8.03 24.55 3.75
C LYS A 313 -8.11 26.08 3.74
N LYS A 314 -7.27 26.74 2.94
CA LYS A 314 -7.28 28.21 2.79
C LYS A 314 -8.39 28.70 1.87
N VAL A 315 -8.64 27.98 0.77
CA VAL A 315 -9.58 28.42 -0.27
C VAL A 315 -11.02 28.04 0.09
N TYR A 316 -11.21 26.92 0.79
CA TYR A 316 -12.52 26.36 1.14
C TYR A 316 -12.69 26.24 2.66
N PRO A 317 -12.88 27.36 3.36
CA PRO A 317 -12.90 27.38 4.83
C PRO A 317 -14.15 26.70 5.44
N ASP A 318 -15.20 26.46 4.66
CA ASP A 318 -16.46 25.84 5.11
C ASP A 318 -16.39 24.31 5.07
N ILE A 319 -15.35 23.74 4.46
CA ILE A 319 -15.11 22.31 4.36
C ILE A 319 -13.98 21.93 5.31
N ASP A 320 -14.18 20.85 6.06
CA ASP A 320 -13.16 20.23 6.86
C ASP A 320 -12.55 19.04 6.13
N PHE A 321 -11.23 18.96 6.13
CA PHE A 321 -10.44 17.95 5.43
C PHE A 321 -9.65 17.14 6.45
N SER A 322 -9.91 15.84 6.55
CA SER A 322 -9.16 14.91 7.38
C SER A 322 -8.59 13.76 6.56
N ILE A 323 -7.45 13.25 6.96
CA ILE A 323 -6.79 12.10 6.30
C ILE A 323 -6.84 10.93 7.26
N SER A 324 -7.40 9.80 6.81
CA SER A 324 -7.45 8.54 7.56
C SER A 324 -6.70 7.42 6.83
N ARG A 325 -6.36 6.36 7.57
CA ARG A 325 -5.62 5.18 7.05
C ARG A 325 -4.38 5.58 6.25
N ASN A 326 -3.54 6.41 6.84
CA ASN A 326 -2.40 7.02 6.16
C ASN A 326 -1.19 6.08 6.13
N GLN A 327 -0.97 5.42 5.00
CA GLN A 327 0.18 4.51 4.81
C GLN A 327 1.53 5.24 4.78
N THR A 328 1.56 6.56 4.53
CA THR A 328 2.82 7.30 4.56
C THR A 328 3.38 7.40 5.97
N GLU A 329 2.54 7.43 7.01
CA GLU A 329 2.98 7.40 8.41
C GLU A 329 3.63 6.05 8.75
N LEU A 330 3.07 4.93 8.27
CA LEU A 330 3.63 3.60 8.43
C LEU A 330 4.98 3.48 7.70
N LEU A 331 5.08 4.03 6.50
CA LEU A 331 6.33 4.08 5.74
C LEU A 331 7.40 4.86 6.52
N ASP A 332 7.09 6.07 6.97
CA ASP A 332 8.01 6.92 7.74
C ASP A 332 8.52 6.21 8.99
N TYR A 333 7.60 5.61 9.76
CA TYR A 333 7.95 4.86 10.96
C TYR A 333 8.88 3.68 10.63
N THR A 334 8.54 2.91 9.60
CA THR A 334 9.30 1.72 9.23
C THR A 334 10.68 2.06 8.68
N ILE A 335 10.77 3.03 7.77
CA ILE A 335 12.07 3.48 7.22
C ILE A 335 12.94 4.10 8.32
N SER A 336 12.36 4.93 9.19
CA SER A 336 13.08 5.51 10.33
C SER A 336 13.61 4.43 11.29
N ASN A 337 12.80 3.43 11.59
CA ASN A 337 13.18 2.30 12.43
C ASN A 337 14.32 1.47 11.79
N LEU A 338 14.23 1.19 10.49
CA LEU A 338 15.29 0.49 9.77
C LEU A 338 16.60 1.29 9.71
N GLN A 339 16.53 2.60 9.50
CA GLN A 339 17.71 3.47 9.54
C GLN A 339 18.31 3.53 10.95
N GLN A 340 17.48 3.58 11.98
CA GLN A 340 17.93 3.51 13.36
C GLN A 340 18.60 2.17 13.66
N ASN A 341 18.01 1.06 13.24
CA ASN A 341 18.59 -0.29 13.40
C ASN A 341 19.92 -0.44 12.65
N LEU A 342 20.02 0.10 11.44
CA LEU A 342 21.26 0.15 10.66
C LEU A 342 22.35 0.92 11.43
N SER A 343 22.01 2.08 11.97
CA SER A 343 22.92 2.94 12.74
C SER A 343 23.34 2.29 14.05
N LEU A 344 22.41 1.65 14.74
CA LEU A 344 22.64 0.95 16.01
C LEU A 344 23.50 -0.30 15.78
N GLY A 345 23.20 -1.08 14.73
CA GLY A 345 24.00 -2.21 14.29
C GLY A 345 25.44 -1.81 13.97
N PHE A 346 25.61 -0.73 13.20
CA PHE A 346 26.93 -0.15 12.92
C PHE A 346 27.67 0.26 14.19
N LEU A 347 27.00 0.90 15.14
CA LEU A 347 27.58 1.30 16.42
C LEU A 347 28.04 0.08 17.23
N PHE A 348 27.19 -0.95 17.36
CA PHE A 348 27.55 -2.18 18.06
C PHE A 348 28.75 -2.88 17.42
N ILE A 349 28.79 -2.95 16.11
CA ILE A 349 29.89 -3.48 15.33
C ILE A 349 31.21 -2.74 15.68
N CYS A 350 31.17 -1.40 15.70
CA CYS A 350 32.33 -0.60 16.06
C CYS A 350 32.79 -0.85 17.51
N ILE A 351 31.84 -0.97 18.46
CA ILE A 351 32.15 -1.27 19.87
C ILE A 351 32.82 -2.64 20.00
N VAL A 352 32.26 -3.68 19.37
CA VAL A 352 32.82 -5.04 19.38
C VAL A 352 34.21 -5.05 18.76
N ALA A 353 34.37 -4.38 17.62
CA ALA A 353 35.69 -4.28 16.98
C ALA A 353 36.73 -3.59 17.88
N VAL A 354 36.36 -2.54 18.63
CA VAL A 354 37.27 -1.89 19.61
C VAL A 354 37.65 -2.84 20.74
N LEU A 355 36.67 -3.61 21.25
CA LEU A 355 36.88 -4.55 22.35
C LEU A 355 37.84 -5.69 21.96
N PHE A 356 37.69 -6.23 20.76
CA PHE A 356 38.49 -7.38 20.32
C PHE A 356 39.86 -6.99 19.75
N LEU A 357 39.93 -5.91 18.96
CA LEU A 357 41.22 -5.48 18.37
C LEU A 357 42.11 -4.71 19.36
N GLY A 358 41.58 -4.25 20.49
CA GLY A 358 42.35 -3.53 21.53
C GLY A 358 43.01 -2.21 21.05
N ASP A 359 42.65 -1.73 19.88
CA ASP A 359 43.08 -0.48 19.24
C ASP A 359 41.88 0.28 18.73
N VAL A 360 41.85 1.59 18.84
CA VAL A 360 40.74 2.45 18.34
C VAL A 360 40.96 2.80 16.87
N LYS A 361 42.17 2.71 16.34
CA LYS A 361 42.48 3.11 14.96
C LYS A 361 41.94 2.10 13.94
N SER A 362 42.13 0.82 14.21
CA SER A 362 41.66 -0.26 13.33
C SER A 362 40.12 -0.26 13.19
N PRO A 363 39.34 -0.22 14.28
CA PRO A 363 37.87 -0.06 14.19
C PRO A 363 37.42 1.18 13.46
N PHE A 364 38.12 2.30 13.64
CA PHE A 364 37.79 3.54 12.90
C PHE A 364 37.97 3.36 11.38
N ILE A 365 39.06 2.69 10.95
CA ILE A 365 39.32 2.41 9.53
C ILE A 365 38.24 1.46 8.98
N ILE A 366 37.89 0.42 9.74
CA ILE A 366 36.84 -0.55 9.40
C ILE A 366 35.50 0.17 9.26
N GLY A 367 35.10 0.97 10.26
CA GLY A 367 33.88 1.73 10.23
C GLY A 367 33.78 2.68 9.02
N LEU A 368 34.85 3.41 8.74
CA LEU A 368 34.93 4.30 7.58
C LEU A 368 34.78 3.52 6.25
N SER A 369 35.42 2.35 6.12
CA SER A 369 35.34 1.51 4.93
C SER A 369 33.90 0.96 4.75
N MET A 370 33.22 0.63 5.83
CA MET A 370 31.83 0.17 5.80
C MET A 370 30.85 1.27 5.35
N VAL A 371 31.00 2.49 5.89
CA VAL A 371 30.16 3.63 5.45
C VAL A 371 30.35 3.89 3.96
N VAL A 372 31.60 3.88 3.48
CA VAL A 372 31.89 4.03 2.05
C VAL A 372 31.24 2.91 1.23
N SER A 373 31.30 1.67 1.72
CA SER A 373 30.69 0.52 1.03
C SER A 373 29.17 0.64 0.94
N ILE A 374 28.48 1.01 2.03
CA ILE A 374 27.03 1.18 2.04
C ILE A 374 26.61 2.27 1.05
N VAL A 375 27.30 3.40 1.06
CA VAL A 375 26.95 4.53 0.15
C VAL A 375 27.19 4.13 -1.30
N ILE A 376 28.22 3.33 -1.60
CA ILE A 376 28.44 2.81 -2.95
C ILE A 376 27.35 1.81 -3.36
N CYS A 377 26.75 1.07 -2.43
CA CYS A 377 25.63 0.17 -2.74
C CYS A 377 24.43 0.94 -3.33
N PHE A 378 24.15 2.16 -2.86
CA PHE A 378 23.07 2.99 -3.41
C PHE A 378 23.29 3.38 -4.87
N LEU A 379 24.55 3.53 -5.30
CA LEU A 379 24.87 3.72 -6.71
C LEU A 379 24.41 2.51 -7.55
N PHE A 380 24.65 1.30 -7.06
CA PHE A 380 24.19 0.09 -7.74
C PHE A 380 22.67 -0.05 -7.71
N PHE A 381 22.00 0.32 -6.61
CA PHE A 381 20.55 0.34 -6.54
C PHE A 381 19.96 1.26 -7.62
N TYR A 382 20.51 2.46 -7.78
CA TYR A 382 20.11 3.38 -8.84
C TYR A 382 20.35 2.81 -10.25
N LEU A 383 21.52 2.18 -10.48
CA LEU A 383 21.89 1.63 -11.78
C LEU A 383 20.93 0.49 -12.21
N PHE A 384 20.46 -0.30 -11.25
CA PHE A 384 19.55 -1.43 -11.48
C PHE A 384 18.08 -1.08 -11.21
N LYS A 385 17.77 0.22 -11.06
CA LYS A 385 16.40 0.74 -10.86
C LYS A 385 15.67 0.12 -9.66
N MET A 386 16.39 -0.12 -8.58
CA MET A 386 15.78 -0.61 -7.35
C MET A 386 15.28 0.55 -6.48
N SER A 387 14.23 0.30 -5.71
CA SER A 387 13.72 1.22 -4.71
C SER A 387 14.35 0.98 -3.33
N LEU A 388 14.36 2.03 -2.51
CA LEU A 388 14.63 1.90 -1.07
C LEU A 388 13.33 1.46 -0.39
N ASN A 389 13.23 0.18 -0.09
CA ASN A 389 12.07 -0.43 0.54
C ASN A 389 12.50 -1.28 1.75
N ILE A 390 11.52 -1.79 2.51
CA ILE A 390 11.77 -2.61 3.70
C ILE A 390 12.68 -3.81 3.36
N ILE A 391 12.45 -4.44 2.22
CA ILE A 391 13.16 -5.66 1.81
C ILE A 391 14.60 -5.35 1.40
N SER A 392 14.81 -4.32 0.58
CA SER A 392 16.15 -3.90 0.16
C SER A 392 17.00 -3.39 1.32
N LEU A 393 16.40 -2.62 2.25
CA LEU A 393 17.10 -2.14 3.45
C LEU A 393 17.39 -3.27 4.43
N SER A 394 16.47 -4.23 4.63
CA SER A 394 16.73 -5.41 5.46
C SER A 394 17.86 -6.27 4.88
N GLY A 395 17.91 -6.42 3.54
CA GLY A 395 19.03 -7.04 2.84
C GLY A 395 20.35 -6.31 3.08
N LEU A 396 20.33 -4.98 3.09
CA LEU A 396 21.52 -4.17 3.36
C LEU A 396 21.96 -4.28 4.83
N ILE A 397 21.03 -4.35 5.79
CA ILE A 397 21.34 -4.61 7.21
C ILE A 397 21.99 -5.99 7.38
N LEU A 398 21.45 -7.01 6.71
CA LEU A 398 22.04 -8.35 6.70
C LEU A 398 23.45 -8.32 6.08
N ALA A 399 23.61 -7.65 4.95
CA ALA A 399 24.91 -7.48 4.29
C ALA A 399 25.92 -6.78 5.21
N LEU A 400 25.49 -5.78 5.97
CA LEU A 400 26.37 -5.03 6.89
C LEU A 400 27.08 -5.95 7.89
N GLY A 401 26.36 -6.93 8.45
CA GLY A 401 26.96 -7.93 9.34
C GLY A 401 28.02 -8.79 8.65
N MET A 402 27.84 -9.10 7.37
CA MET A 402 28.80 -9.90 6.58
C MET A 402 29.95 -9.06 5.98
N MET A 403 29.71 -7.77 5.76
CA MET A 403 30.71 -6.84 5.20
C MET A 403 31.87 -6.58 6.15
N ILE A 404 31.62 -6.62 7.46
CA ILE A 404 32.63 -6.38 8.47
C ILE A 404 33.73 -7.44 8.46
N ASP A 405 33.37 -8.71 8.19
CA ASP A 405 34.33 -9.83 8.20
C ASP A 405 35.45 -9.59 7.21
N SER A 406 35.13 -9.15 6.00
CA SER A 406 36.12 -8.80 4.99
C SER A 406 37.12 -7.73 5.46
N SER A 407 36.60 -6.71 6.14
CA SER A 407 37.41 -5.60 6.66
C SER A 407 38.25 -6.02 7.87
N ILE A 408 37.74 -6.87 8.76
CA ILE A 408 38.45 -7.40 9.91
C ILE A 408 39.60 -8.29 9.43
N ILE A 409 39.34 -9.23 8.52
CA ILE A 409 40.36 -10.17 8.00
C ILE A 409 41.55 -9.41 7.41
N VAL A 410 41.30 -8.41 6.57
CA VAL A 410 42.38 -7.61 5.97
C VAL A 410 43.17 -6.83 7.03
N THR A 411 42.43 -6.18 7.95
CA THR A 411 43.07 -5.35 9.00
C THR A 411 43.90 -6.19 9.95
N GLU A 412 43.37 -7.34 10.38
CA GLU A 412 44.03 -8.26 11.29
C GLU A 412 45.30 -8.85 10.63
N ASN A 413 45.22 -9.32 9.38
CA ASN A 413 46.37 -9.87 8.70
C ASN A 413 47.47 -8.82 8.47
N ILE A 414 47.10 -7.56 8.15
CA ILE A 414 48.09 -6.46 8.08
C ILE A 414 48.72 -6.21 9.45
N SER A 415 47.94 -6.26 10.54
CA SER A 415 48.45 -6.08 11.92
C SER A 415 49.42 -7.18 12.31
N GLN A 416 49.10 -8.45 12.02
CA GLN A 416 49.99 -9.59 12.29
C GLN A 416 51.33 -9.45 11.56
N TYR A 417 51.34 -9.02 10.29
CA TYR A 417 52.59 -8.77 9.57
C TYR A 417 53.42 -7.63 10.19
N ARG A 418 52.76 -6.62 10.76
CA ARG A 418 53.42 -5.53 11.50
C ARG A 418 54.05 -6.04 12.80
N GLU A 419 53.38 -6.87 13.54
CA GLU A 419 53.87 -7.50 14.78
C GLU A 419 55.06 -8.41 14.51
N ARG A 420 55.09 -9.07 13.34
CA ARG A 420 56.25 -9.84 12.85
C ARG A 420 57.43 -8.97 12.39
N GLY A 421 57.36 -7.63 12.54
CA GLY A 421 58.47 -6.70 12.26
C GLY A 421 58.55 -6.21 10.82
N TYR A 422 57.55 -6.45 9.95
CA TYR A 422 57.54 -5.92 8.60
C TYR A 422 57.29 -4.40 8.58
N SER A 423 57.93 -3.70 7.64
CA SER A 423 57.65 -2.28 7.44
C SER A 423 56.19 -2.06 7.05
N LEU A 424 55.59 -0.95 7.47
CA LEU A 424 54.16 -0.63 7.26
C LEU A 424 53.71 -0.88 5.82
N ARG A 425 54.48 -0.39 4.83
CA ARG A 425 54.15 -0.56 3.42
C ARG A 425 54.21 -2.04 2.98
N ARG A 426 55.19 -2.80 3.47
CA ARG A 426 55.35 -4.21 3.14
C ARG A 426 54.29 -5.05 3.83
N ALA A 427 53.92 -4.74 5.06
CA ALA A 427 52.82 -5.36 5.79
C ALA A 427 51.47 -5.16 5.06
N CYS A 428 51.16 -3.94 4.61
CA CYS A 428 49.95 -3.67 3.83
C CYS A 428 49.91 -4.44 2.50
N VAL A 429 51.05 -4.54 1.78
CA VAL A 429 51.08 -5.28 0.50
C VAL A 429 50.96 -6.78 0.73
N THR A 430 51.77 -7.36 1.61
CA THR A 430 51.81 -8.82 1.80
C THR A 430 50.54 -9.31 2.52
N GLY A 431 50.15 -8.63 3.62
CA GLY A 431 48.98 -9.01 4.40
C GLY A 431 47.70 -8.95 3.59
N THR A 432 47.53 -7.93 2.75
CA THR A 432 46.35 -7.88 1.88
C THR A 432 46.40 -8.92 0.76
N SER A 433 47.59 -9.11 0.13
CA SER A 433 47.73 -10.06 -1.00
C SER A 433 47.44 -11.51 -0.61
N GLU A 434 47.72 -11.89 0.60
CA GLU A 434 47.51 -13.24 1.13
C GLU A 434 46.02 -13.57 1.29
N VAL A 435 45.21 -12.59 1.68
CA VAL A 435 43.80 -12.79 1.99
C VAL A 435 42.88 -12.56 0.79
N ILE A 436 43.34 -12.08 -0.36
CA ILE A 436 42.51 -11.82 -1.56
C ILE A 436 41.72 -13.06 -1.97
N THR A 437 42.41 -14.19 -2.15
CA THR A 437 41.79 -15.44 -2.65
C THR A 437 40.84 -16.06 -1.61
N PRO A 438 41.19 -16.20 -0.33
CA PRO A 438 40.25 -16.67 0.69
C PRO A 438 39.02 -15.79 0.82
N MET A 439 39.17 -14.48 0.80
CA MET A 439 38.04 -13.54 0.88
C MET A 439 37.14 -13.64 -0.35
N LEU A 440 37.72 -13.74 -1.56
CA LEU A 440 36.93 -13.92 -2.78
C LEU A 440 36.10 -15.21 -2.71
N SER A 441 36.75 -16.31 -2.30
CA SER A 441 36.08 -17.60 -2.16
C SER A 441 34.96 -17.54 -1.15
N SER A 442 35.17 -16.94 0.03
CA SER A 442 34.13 -16.75 1.05
C SER A 442 32.99 -15.89 0.54
N SER A 443 33.29 -14.73 -0.06
CA SER A 443 32.23 -13.84 -0.61
C SER A 443 31.43 -14.53 -1.71
N LEU A 444 32.08 -15.22 -2.65
CA LEU A 444 31.38 -15.96 -3.71
C LEU A 444 30.56 -17.13 -3.18
N THR A 445 31.04 -17.84 -2.15
CA THR A 445 30.23 -18.89 -1.52
C THR A 445 28.98 -18.34 -0.86
N THR A 446 29.10 -17.21 -0.17
CA THR A 446 27.96 -16.54 0.45
C THR A 446 26.98 -16.03 -0.62
N ILE A 447 27.47 -15.38 -1.68
CA ILE A 447 26.66 -14.92 -2.80
C ILE A 447 25.92 -16.12 -3.45
N ALA A 448 26.60 -17.25 -3.64
CA ALA A 448 25.99 -18.44 -4.24
C ALA A 448 24.76 -18.97 -3.48
N VAL A 449 24.66 -18.71 -2.17
CA VAL A 449 23.46 -19.05 -1.38
C VAL A 449 22.27 -18.14 -1.73
N PHE A 450 22.53 -16.88 -2.09
CA PHE A 450 21.47 -15.93 -2.45
C PHE A 450 21.07 -15.97 -3.93
N VAL A 451 21.93 -16.48 -4.81
CA VAL A 451 21.66 -16.58 -6.26
C VAL A 451 20.35 -17.32 -6.58
N PRO A 452 20.00 -18.47 -5.95
CA PRO A 452 18.72 -19.13 -6.22
C PRO A 452 17.50 -18.25 -5.93
N LEU A 453 17.58 -17.33 -4.95
CA LEU A 453 16.49 -16.42 -4.61
C LEU A 453 16.19 -15.42 -5.74
N ILE A 454 17.22 -15.04 -6.50
CA ILE A 454 17.08 -14.12 -7.66
C ILE A 454 16.28 -14.79 -8.80
N PHE A 455 16.32 -16.11 -8.90
CA PHE A 455 15.65 -16.88 -9.94
C PHE A 455 14.29 -17.43 -9.50
N MET A 456 13.82 -17.10 -8.30
CA MET A 456 12.47 -17.45 -7.87
C MET A 456 11.45 -16.69 -8.72
N SER A 457 10.34 -17.34 -9.02
CA SER A 457 9.21 -16.75 -9.74
C SER A 457 8.06 -16.37 -8.80
N GLY A 458 7.15 -15.55 -9.28
CA GLY A 458 5.96 -15.14 -8.52
C GLY A 458 6.26 -14.00 -7.52
N ILE A 459 5.31 -13.75 -6.63
CA ILE A 459 5.38 -12.69 -5.61
C ILE A 459 6.61 -12.87 -4.70
N ALA A 460 6.83 -14.10 -4.24
CA ALA A 460 8.00 -14.42 -3.41
C ALA A 460 9.32 -14.10 -4.14
N GLY A 461 9.39 -14.39 -5.44
CA GLY A 461 10.55 -14.05 -6.26
C GLY A 461 10.81 -12.54 -6.32
N ALA A 462 9.77 -11.74 -6.54
CA ALA A 462 9.91 -10.28 -6.58
C ALA A 462 10.39 -9.70 -5.24
N LEU A 463 9.88 -10.21 -4.13
CA LEU A 463 10.30 -9.80 -2.78
C LEU A 463 11.74 -10.20 -2.47
N PHE A 464 12.08 -11.48 -2.66
CA PHE A 464 13.42 -11.98 -2.32
C PHE A 464 14.50 -11.50 -3.29
N TYR A 465 14.12 -11.07 -4.52
CA TYR A 465 15.05 -10.47 -5.47
C TYR A 465 15.76 -9.26 -4.87
N ASP A 466 15.00 -8.31 -4.32
CA ASP A 466 15.56 -7.07 -3.74
C ASP A 466 16.49 -7.37 -2.57
N GLN A 467 16.11 -8.33 -1.71
CA GLN A 467 16.95 -8.75 -0.59
C GLN A 467 18.25 -9.42 -1.07
N ALA A 468 18.12 -10.40 -1.96
CA ALA A 468 19.26 -11.16 -2.48
C ALA A 468 20.23 -10.26 -3.27
N PHE A 469 19.69 -9.33 -4.06
CA PHE A 469 20.46 -8.35 -4.81
C PHE A 469 21.20 -7.40 -3.86
N SER A 470 20.51 -6.87 -2.84
CA SER A 470 21.13 -5.98 -1.84
C SER A 470 22.29 -6.63 -1.11
N VAL A 471 22.13 -7.89 -0.69
CA VAL A 471 23.20 -8.68 -0.06
C VAL A 471 24.35 -8.92 -1.03
N THR A 472 24.04 -9.32 -2.26
CA THR A 472 25.06 -9.61 -3.29
C THR A 472 25.91 -8.39 -3.61
N VAL A 473 25.26 -7.25 -3.85
CA VAL A 473 25.94 -5.97 -4.10
C VAL A 473 26.77 -5.55 -2.89
N GLY A 474 26.19 -5.63 -1.68
CA GLY A 474 26.87 -5.31 -0.44
C GLY A 474 28.19 -6.10 -0.28
N LEU A 475 28.13 -7.41 -0.47
CA LEU A 475 29.30 -8.29 -0.38
C LEU A 475 30.36 -7.99 -1.45
N LEU A 476 29.94 -7.77 -2.71
CA LEU A 476 30.87 -7.41 -3.79
C LEU A 476 31.56 -6.07 -3.52
N VAL A 477 30.80 -5.06 -3.15
CA VAL A 477 31.35 -3.73 -2.83
C VAL A 477 32.28 -3.81 -1.62
N SER A 478 31.91 -4.56 -0.58
CA SER A 478 32.75 -4.77 0.60
C SER A 478 34.08 -5.48 0.25
N TYR A 479 34.02 -6.48 -0.62
CA TYR A 479 35.24 -7.14 -1.10
C TYR A 479 36.20 -6.15 -1.78
N PHE A 480 35.68 -5.31 -2.70
CA PHE A 480 36.50 -4.32 -3.40
C PHE A 480 37.00 -3.22 -2.46
N THR A 481 36.19 -2.72 -1.56
CA THR A 481 36.62 -1.73 -0.56
C THR A 481 37.65 -2.32 0.41
N GLY A 482 37.45 -3.54 0.85
CA GLY A 482 38.38 -4.25 1.72
C GLY A 482 39.77 -4.45 1.11
N ILE A 483 39.84 -4.77 -0.18
CA ILE A 483 41.12 -5.02 -0.86
C ILE A 483 41.78 -3.73 -1.36
N MET A 484 41.00 -2.75 -1.82
CA MET A 484 41.56 -1.58 -2.51
C MET A 484 41.64 -0.35 -1.59
N LEU A 485 40.59 -0.05 -0.86
CA LEU A 485 40.51 1.16 -0.02
C LEU A 485 41.16 0.96 1.34
N LEU A 486 40.81 -0.13 2.02
CA LEU A 486 41.18 -0.35 3.42
C LEU A 486 42.69 -0.40 3.65
N PRO A 487 43.56 -1.10 2.84
CA PRO A 487 44.99 -1.07 3.05
C PRO A 487 45.60 0.30 2.81
N VAL A 488 45.00 1.13 1.95
CA VAL A 488 45.42 2.52 1.72
C VAL A 488 45.07 3.38 2.93
N LEU A 489 43.85 3.25 3.47
CA LEU A 489 43.44 3.94 4.70
C LEU A 489 44.33 3.53 5.88
N TYR A 490 44.59 2.23 6.02
CA TYR A 490 45.45 1.71 7.07
C TYR A 490 46.85 2.33 6.98
N MET A 491 47.45 2.34 5.78
CA MET A 491 48.77 2.97 5.57
C MET A 491 48.76 4.45 5.91
N LEU A 492 47.74 5.21 5.56
CA LEU A 492 47.65 6.64 5.82
C LEU A 492 47.49 6.94 7.31
N VAL A 493 46.57 6.29 8.00
CA VAL A 493 46.28 6.50 9.43
C VAL A 493 47.48 6.14 10.30
N TYR A 494 48.24 5.09 9.92
CA TYR A 494 49.45 4.67 10.69
C TYR A 494 50.70 5.38 10.24
N ARG A 495 50.78 5.94 9.00
CA ARG A 495 51.91 6.75 8.50
C ARG A 495 51.88 8.17 9.03
N THR A 496 50.76 8.79 9.01
CA THR A 496 50.55 10.08 9.62
C THR A 496 50.45 9.94 11.14
N GLY A 497 51.49 9.34 11.78
CA GLY A 497 51.52 9.40 13.21
C GLY A 497 51.11 10.80 13.61
N LEU A 498 49.88 10.98 14.04
CA LEU A 498 49.33 12.23 14.52
C LEU A 498 50.23 12.70 15.67
N ARG A 499 51.29 13.43 15.31
CA ARG A 499 52.25 14.09 16.21
C ARG A 499 51.61 15.24 16.96
N GLY A 500 50.30 15.36 16.90
CA GLY A 500 49.50 16.26 17.69
C GLY A 500 48.83 15.45 18.80
N ARG A 501 48.93 15.93 20.00
CA ARG A 501 48.21 15.62 21.22
C ARG A 501 46.78 15.10 20.99
N SER A 502 46.71 13.91 20.35
CA SER A 502 45.41 13.31 20.02
C SER A 502 44.85 12.70 21.29
N TRP A 503 43.70 13.16 21.69
CA TRP A 503 42.83 12.60 22.72
C TRP A 503 42.70 11.05 22.56
N PHE A 504 42.66 10.56 21.33
CA PHE A 504 42.66 9.13 20.98
C PHE A 504 43.93 8.33 21.40
N SER A 505 45.09 8.96 21.61
CA SER A 505 46.29 8.26 22.07
C SER A 505 46.31 8.03 23.60
N ARG A 506 45.40 8.66 24.35
CA ARG A 506 45.28 8.48 25.80
C ARG A 506 44.30 7.37 26.18
N ILE A 507 43.44 6.91 25.25
CA ILE A 507 42.57 5.77 25.49
C ILE A 507 43.35 4.50 25.14
N ARG A 508 44.35 4.19 25.94
CA ARG A 508 44.87 2.84 26.04
C ARG A 508 43.83 2.07 26.84
N ILE A 509 42.88 1.44 26.14
CA ILE A 509 41.96 0.52 26.77
C ILE A 509 42.84 -0.60 27.33
N ASN A 510 43.05 -0.53 28.64
CA ASN A 510 43.65 -1.65 29.34
C ASN A 510 42.61 -2.77 29.24
N ASN A 511 42.80 -3.62 28.23
CA ASN A 511 41.79 -4.64 27.89
C ASN A 511 41.88 -5.70 28.99
N PRO A 512 40.95 -5.75 29.98
CA PRO A 512 40.95 -6.78 31.01
C PRO A 512 40.70 -8.18 30.42
N LEU A 513 40.28 -8.26 29.16
CA LEU A 513 40.08 -9.48 28.38
C LEU A 513 41.31 -9.93 27.61
N LYS A 514 42.44 -9.17 27.65
CA LYS A 514 43.64 -9.50 26.91
C LYS A 514 44.45 -10.59 27.63
N GLU A 515 44.61 -11.67 26.94
CA GLU A 515 45.64 -12.70 26.98
C GLU A 515 45.62 -13.79 28.06
N HIS A 516 45.02 -13.62 29.24
CA HIS A 516 45.11 -14.72 30.22
C HIS A 516 43.78 -15.35 30.64
N THR A 517 42.70 -14.63 30.57
CA THR A 517 41.42 -15.16 31.09
C THR A 517 40.62 -15.89 30.01
N LEU A 518 40.57 -15.32 28.79
CA LEU A 518 39.88 -15.95 27.64
C LEU A 518 40.65 -17.19 27.16
N ASP A 519 41.99 -17.10 27.06
CA ASP A 519 42.86 -18.24 26.68
C ASP A 519 42.73 -19.38 27.67
N ARG A 520 42.78 -19.10 28.99
CA ARG A 520 42.53 -20.11 30.03
C ARG A 520 41.14 -20.74 29.96
N PHE A 521 40.12 -19.91 29.68
CA PHE A 521 38.78 -20.44 29.59
C PHE A 521 38.60 -21.30 28.32
N TYR A 522 39.21 -20.89 27.21
CA TYR A 522 39.23 -21.64 25.98
C TYR A 522 40.01 -22.95 26.11
N ASP A 523 41.24 -22.90 26.64
CA ASP A 523 42.06 -24.06 26.87
C ASP A 523 41.39 -25.05 27.85
N ALA A 524 40.84 -24.56 28.95
CA ALA A 524 40.10 -25.38 29.92
C ALA A 524 38.85 -25.99 29.29
N GLY A 525 38.12 -25.24 28.42
CA GLY A 525 36.96 -25.73 27.68
C GLY A 525 37.32 -26.83 26.68
N ILE A 526 38.37 -26.63 25.91
CA ILE A 526 38.87 -27.62 24.94
C ILE A 526 39.39 -28.87 25.66
N ASP A 527 40.17 -28.70 26.69
CA ASP A 527 40.66 -29.81 27.51
C ASP A 527 39.54 -30.61 28.16
N TRP A 528 38.48 -29.93 28.62
CA TRP A 528 37.27 -30.58 29.13
C TRP A 528 36.55 -31.39 28.07
N VAL A 529 36.32 -30.81 26.86
CA VAL A 529 35.69 -31.49 25.71
C VAL A 529 36.45 -32.74 25.29
N PHE A 530 37.77 -32.63 25.17
CA PHE A 530 38.63 -33.75 24.76
C PHE A 530 38.86 -34.78 25.86
N SER A 531 38.78 -34.40 27.13
CA SER A 531 38.87 -35.34 28.26
C SER A 531 37.54 -36.08 28.47
N HIS A 532 36.40 -35.48 28.12
CA HIS A 532 35.06 -36.06 28.28
C HIS A 532 34.41 -36.38 26.91
N LYS A 533 35.11 -37.08 26.05
CA LYS A 533 34.67 -37.39 24.67
C LYS A 533 33.29 -37.99 24.58
N THR A 534 32.95 -38.92 25.53
CA THR A 534 31.63 -39.58 25.57
C THR A 534 30.52 -38.57 25.87
N VAL A 535 30.72 -37.68 26.85
CA VAL A 535 29.73 -36.66 27.24
C VAL A 535 29.52 -35.67 26.08
N SER A 536 30.62 -35.23 25.45
CA SER A 536 30.56 -34.30 24.31
C SER A 536 29.87 -34.92 23.09
N SER A 537 30.16 -36.21 22.80
CA SER A 537 29.47 -36.95 21.72
C SER A 537 27.97 -37.12 22.02
N VAL A 538 27.59 -37.49 23.26
CA VAL A 538 26.19 -37.62 23.69
C VAL A 538 25.48 -36.27 23.57
N PHE A 539 26.13 -35.18 23.98
CA PHE A 539 25.55 -33.85 23.85
C PHE A 539 25.26 -33.49 22.38
N CYS A 540 26.21 -33.76 21.47
CA CYS A 540 25.99 -33.52 20.02
C CYS A 540 24.86 -34.40 19.45
N VAL A 541 24.79 -35.66 19.87
CA VAL A 541 23.71 -36.57 19.37
C VAL A 541 22.36 -36.18 19.94
N VAL A 542 22.25 -35.79 21.21
CA VAL A 542 20.99 -35.37 21.86
C VAL A 542 20.55 -34.00 21.38
N SER A 543 21.45 -33.11 21.01
CA SER A 543 21.06 -31.76 20.51
C SER A 543 20.24 -31.83 19.21
N ILE A 544 20.47 -32.81 18.33
CA ILE A 544 19.74 -32.95 17.07
C ILE A 544 18.25 -33.22 17.33
N PRO A 545 17.82 -34.29 18.07
CA PRO A 545 16.41 -34.50 18.35
C PRO A 545 15.79 -33.39 19.22
N LEU A 546 16.59 -32.75 20.08
CA LEU A 546 16.13 -31.58 20.82
C LEU A 546 15.80 -30.40 19.92
N CYS A 547 16.66 -30.10 18.94
CA CYS A 547 16.40 -29.07 17.94
C CYS A 547 15.14 -29.39 17.10
N VAL A 548 14.99 -30.64 16.68
CA VAL A 548 13.79 -31.08 15.95
C VAL A 548 12.53 -30.91 16.81
N PHE A 549 12.58 -31.32 18.08
CA PHE A 549 11.47 -31.16 19.02
C PHE A 549 11.12 -29.67 19.21
N LEU A 550 12.11 -28.81 19.44
CA LEU A 550 11.90 -27.37 19.61
C LEU A 550 11.33 -26.74 18.33
N PHE A 551 11.79 -27.16 17.14
CA PHE A 551 11.26 -26.68 15.87
C PHE A 551 9.78 -26.94 15.68
N TYR A 552 9.29 -28.11 16.15
CA TYR A 552 7.86 -28.42 16.10
C TYR A 552 7.06 -27.78 17.25
N SER A 553 7.70 -27.46 18.37
CA SER A 553 7.06 -26.85 19.54
C SER A 553 6.91 -25.33 19.43
N VAL A 554 7.72 -24.68 18.58
CA VAL A 554 7.64 -23.22 18.36
C VAL A 554 6.47 -22.91 17.44
N GLY A 555 5.59 -22.01 17.88
CA GLY A 555 4.52 -21.46 17.04
C GLY A 555 5.10 -20.85 15.77
N LYS A 556 4.47 -21.16 14.64
CA LYS A 556 4.88 -20.64 13.33
C LYS A 556 3.88 -19.59 12.92
N GLU A 557 4.31 -18.37 12.83
CA GLU A 557 3.52 -17.25 12.33
C GLU A 557 4.13 -16.76 11.02
N ARG A 558 3.29 -16.34 10.08
CA ARG A 558 3.75 -15.85 8.78
C ARG A 558 4.42 -14.48 8.89
N MET A 559 3.90 -13.64 9.80
CA MET A 559 4.43 -12.32 10.08
C MET A 559 4.33 -11.98 11.57
N PRO A 560 5.31 -11.23 12.13
CA PRO A 560 5.15 -10.69 13.47
C PRO A 560 4.02 -9.67 13.47
N GLN A 561 3.25 -9.64 14.55
CA GLN A 561 2.24 -8.61 14.75
C GLN A 561 2.94 -7.25 14.86
N ILE A 562 2.55 -6.32 14.01
CA ILE A 562 3.03 -4.94 14.08
C ILE A 562 2.14 -4.22 15.10
N ASP A 563 2.72 -3.64 16.12
CA ASP A 563 2.00 -2.80 17.07
C ASP A 563 1.50 -1.55 16.37
N GLN A 564 0.24 -1.60 15.93
CA GLN A 564 -0.45 -0.48 15.27
C GLN A 564 -1.36 0.22 16.27
N ASN A 565 -1.53 1.52 16.10
CA ASN A 565 -2.49 2.32 16.88
C ASN A 565 -3.83 2.46 16.15
N GLU A 566 -4.10 1.59 15.20
CA GLU A 566 -5.27 1.58 14.31
C GLU A 566 -6.02 0.25 14.43
N LEU A 567 -7.34 0.32 14.33
CA LEU A 567 -8.24 -0.83 14.45
C LEU A 567 -9.36 -0.73 13.43
N ILE A 568 -9.62 -1.81 12.71
CA ILE A 568 -10.81 -2.00 11.89
C ILE A 568 -11.77 -2.91 12.65
N VAL A 569 -13.03 -2.52 12.68
CA VAL A 569 -14.13 -3.31 13.26
C VAL A 569 -15.15 -3.52 12.15
N HIS A 570 -15.31 -4.76 11.75
CA HIS A 570 -16.35 -5.14 10.81
C HIS A 570 -17.56 -5.63 11.62
N VAL A 571 -18.72 -5.03 11.38
CA VAL A 571 -19.97 -5.33 12.07
C VAL A 571 -20.99 -5.77 11.04
N GLU A 572 -21.51 -6.97 11.20
CA GLU A 572 -22.67 -7.49 10.51
C GLU A 572 -23.83 -7.60 11.51
N TRP A 573 -24.89 -6.85 11.28
CA TRP A 573 -26.01 -6.79 12.24
C TRP A 573 -26.87 -8.05 12.25
N ASN A 574 -26.76 -8.92 11.22
CA ASN A 574 -27.59 -10.12 11.02
C ASN A 574 -29.10 -9.82 11.03
N GLU A 575 -29.46 -8.60 10.74
CA GLU A 575 -30.84 -8.10 10.64
C GLU A 575 -30.98 -7.35 9.30
N ASN A 576 -32.11 -7.51 8.63
CA ASN A 576 -32.38 -6.78 7.41
C ASN A 576 -32.79 -5.33 7.69
N ILE A 577 -31.83 -4.49 8.05
CA ILE A 577 -32.02 -3.09 8.41
C ILE A 577 -31.72 -2.17 7.23
N HIS A 578 -32.38 -1.01 7.23
CA HIS A 578 -32.09 0.06 6.28
C HIS A 578 -30.79 0.78 6.65
N VAL A 579 -30.11 1.37 5.66
CA VAL A 579 -28.85 2.10 5.84
C VAL A 579 -28.96 3.22 6.91
N ASP A 580 -30.11 3.88 7.03
CA ASP A 580 -30.33 4.91 8.05
C ASP A 580 -30.29 4.35 9.49
N GLU A 581 -30.87 3.17 9.70
CA GLU A 581 -30.81 2.51 11.00
C GLU A 581 -29.38 2.02 11.30
N ASN A 582 -28.70 1.48 10.29
CA ASN A 582 -27.30 1.11 10.40
C ASN A 582 -26.45 2.33 10.80
N ARG A 583 -26.63 3.46 10.09
CA ARG A 583 -25.99 4.74 10.43
C ARG A 583 -26.27 5.19 11.86
N HIS A 584 -27.51 5.05 12.31
CA HIS A 584 -27.89 5.41 13.68
C HIS A 584 -27.13 4.56 14.71
N ARG A 585 -27.10 3.24 14.54
CA ARG A 585 -26.37 2.30 15.42
C ARG A 585 -24.87 2.62 15.48
N VAL A 586 -24.26 2.89 14.32
CA VAL A 586 -22.84 3.28 14.23
C VAL A 586 -22.58 4.60 14.95
N ASN A 587 -23.47 5.58 14.81
CA ASN A 587 -23.33 6.87 15.50
C ASN A 587 -23.39 6.73 17.02
N VAL A 588 -24.25 5.87 17.53
CA VAL A 588 -24.33 5.61 18.97
C VAL A 588 -23.01 4.98 19.46
N LEU A 589 -22.48 3.99 18.71
CA LEU A 589 -21.19 3.37 19.04
C LEU A 589 -20.05 4.40 19.02
N PHE A 590 -19.98 5.26 18.02
CA PHE A 590 -18.96 6.31 17.93
C PHE A 590 -19.00 7.25 19.13
N GLY A 591 -20.22 7.65 19.56
CA GLY A 591 -20.39 8.47 20.77
C GLY A 591 -19.85 7.80 22.03
N GLN A 592 -19.96 6.47 22.16
CA GLN A 592 -19.44 5.72 23.32
C GLN A 592 -17.92 5.57 23.32
N LEU A 593 -17.27 5.69 22.17
CA LEU A 593 -15.82 5.48 22.00
C LEU A 593 -15.02 6.77 21.77
N LEU A 594 -15.70 7.93 21.76
CA LEU A 594 -15.10 9.22 21.42
C LEU A 594 -13.89 9.59 22.28
N ASP A 595 -13.97 9.31 23.58
CA ASP A 595 -12.91 9.67 24.55
C ASP A 595 -11.63 8.85 24.38
N LYS A 596 -11.68 7.74 23.65
CA LYS A 596 -10.55 6.80 23.47
C LYS A 596 -9.91 6.85 22.10
N THR A 597 -10.51 7.58 21.19
CA THR A 597 -10.11 7.62 19.78
C THR A 597 -9.68 9.03 19.37
N VAL A 598 -8.67 9.11 18.55
CA VAL A 598 -8.21 10.35 17.91
C VAL A 598 -8.99 10.59 16.64
N GLU A 599 -9.33 9.53 15.94
CA GLU A 599 -10.04 9.55 14.68
C GLU A 599 -11.00 8.37 14.59
N GLN A 600 -12.17 8.63 14.02
CA GLN A 600 -13.21 7.62 13.77
C GLN A 600 -13.73 7.80 12.35
N THR A 601 -13.68 6.76 11.53
CA THR A 601 -14.35 6.77 10.22
C THR A 601 -15.19 5.51 10.05
N ALA A 602 -16.25 5.59 9.26
CA ALA A 602 -17.10 4.45 8.96
C ALA A 602 -17.51 4.43 7.48
N ALA A 603 -17.47 3.22 6.92
CA ALA A 603 -18.12 2.86 5.68
C ALA A 603 -19.35 2.00 6.02
N ILE A 604 -20.55 2.50 5.76
CA ILE A 604 -21.82 1.91 6.17
C ILE A 604 -22.60 1.52 4.92
N GLY A 605 -22.99 0.27 4.80
CA GLY A 605 -23.69 -0.21 3.62
C GLY A 605 -22.80 -0.27 2.38
N GLN A 606 -23.44 -0.33 1.21
CA GLN A 606 -22.72 -0.50 -0.06
C GLN A 606 -21.88 0.72 -0.40
N GLN A 607 -20.57 0.52 -0.60
CA GLN A 607 -19.66 1.57 -1.03
C GLN A 607 -19.41 1.49 -2.54
N ASP A 608 -19.29 2.65 -3.19
CA ASP A 608 -19.15 2.75 -4.65
C ASP A 608 -17.68 2.84 -5.12
N TYR A 609 -16.73 2.27 -4.38
CA TYR A 609 -15.33 2.23 -4.80
C TYR A 609 -15.16 1.39 -6.08
N LEU A 610 -14.43 1.93 -7.06
CA LEU A 610 -14.10 1.23 -8.30
C LEU A 610 -13.08 0.11 -8.09
N LEU A 611 -12.14 0.29 -7.17
CA LEU A 611 -11.07 -0.66 -6.86
C LEU A 611 -11.32 -1.42 -5.55
N ASN A 612 -12.53 -1.41 -5.04
CA ASN A 612 -12.85 -2.19 -3.84
C ASN A 612 -12.64 -3.68 -4.12
N ARG A 613 -11.56 -4.24 -3.57
CA ARG A 613 -11.22 -5.67 -3.63
C ARG A 613 -11.80 -6.46 -2.46
N GLU A 614 -12.30 -5.77 -1.45
CA GLU A 614 -12.95 -6.34 -0.30
C GLU A 614 -14.38 -6.75 -0.64
N GLN A 615 -14.96 -7.61 0.16
CA GLN A 615 -16.37 -7.95 0.02
C GLN A 615 -17.18 -6.66 0.15
N ALA A 616 -17.98 -6.36 -0.86
CA ALA A 616 -18.79 -5.18 -0.79
C ALA A 616 -19.86 -5.36 0.30
N LEU A 617 -19.91 -4.40 1.22
CA LEU A 617 -20.82 -4.39 2.34
C LEU A 617 -22.27 -4.44 1.89
N SER A 618 -23.11 -5.17 2.61
CA SER A 618 -24.56 -5.12 2.47
C SER A 618 -25.13 -3.92 3.25
N SER A 619 -26.40 -3.60 3.05
CA SER A 619 -27.07 -2.50 3.80
C SER A 619 -27.02 -2.70 5.32
N SER A 620 -26.88 -3.95 5.78
CA SER A 620 -26.79 -4.36 7.20
C SER A 620 -25.39 -4.55 7.72
N GLU A 621 -24.38 -4.15 6.96
CA GLU A 621 -22.99 -4.23 7.36
C GLU A 621 -22.34 -2.85 7.49
N ALA A 622 -21.32 -2.75 8.31
CA ALA A 622 -20.51 -1.56 8.47
C ALA A 622 -19.06 -1.90 8.75
N GLU A 623 -18.14 -1.19 8.15
CA GLU A 623 -16.72 -1.21 8.45
C GLU A 623 -16.36 0.08 9.17
N LEU A 624 -15.84 -0.06 10.39
CA LEU A 624 -15.50 1.05 11.26
C LEU A 624 -13.98 1.08 11.42
N TYR A 625 -13.41 2.25 11.29
CA TYR A 625 -11.99 2.47 11.53
C TYR A 625 -11.81 3.39 12.72
N PHE A 626 -10.90 3.01 13.61
CA PHE A 626 -10.54 3.77 14.79
C PHE A 626 -9.03 3.95 14.87
N LYS A 627 -8.59 5.16 15.17
CA LYS A 627 -7.20 5.47 15.49
C LYS A 627 -7.10 5.91 16.95
N THR A 628 -6.17 5.31 17.69
CA THR A 628 -5.85 5.66 19.08
C THR A 628 -4.56 6.48 19.15
N SER A 629 -4.32 7.14 20.28
CA SER A 629 -3.09 7.92 20.49
C SER A 629 -1.83 7.05 20.65
N SER A 630 -2.00 5.79 21.05
CA SER A 630 -0.90 4.82 21.23
C SER A 630 -1.38 3.40 20.96
N PRO A 631 -0.49 2.45 20.60
CA PRO A 631 -0.85 1.05 20.40
C PRO A 631 -1.51 0.39 21.62
N ASP A 632 -1.09 0.79 22.83
CA ASP A 632 -1.68 0.27 24.09
C ASP A 632 -3.18 0.59 24.24
N GLY A 633 -3.69 1.58 23.52
CA GLY A 633 -5.09 1.98 23.51
C GLY A 633 -6.00 1.00 22.76
N ILE A 634 -5.47 0.15 21.89
CA ILE A 634 -6.25 -0.73 21.01
C ILE A 634 -6.97 -1.82 21.82
N ALA A 635 -6.29 -2.54 22.72
CA ALA A 635 -6.89 -3.63 23.48
C ALA A 635 -8.05 -3.16 24.39
N PRO A 636 -7.94 -2.02 25.12
CA PRO A 636 -9.07 -1.47 25.86
C PRO A 636 -10.23 -0.99 24.97
N LEU A 637 -9.93 -0.45 23.78
CA LEU A 637 -10.93 -0.03 22.81
C LEU A 637 -11.70 -1.23 22.25
N GLN A 638 -10.99 -2.26 21.82
CA GLN A 638 -11.56 -3.51 21.31
C GLN A 638 -12.48 -4.18 22.32
N LYS A 639 -12.02 -4.26 23.58
CA LYS A 639 -12.81 -4.84 24.67
C LYS A 639 -14.10 -4.06 24.90
N GLN A 640 -14.02 -2.72 24.98
CA GLN A 640 -15.20 -1.89 25.23
C GLN A 640 -16.19 -1.95 24.06
N ALA A 641 -15.70 -1.88 22.80
CA ALA A 641 -16.54 -1.99 21.62
C ALA A 641 -17.25 -3.36 21.57
N GLY A 642 -16.51 -4.46 21.81
CA GLY A 642 -17.06 -5.80 21.83
C GLY A 642 -18.10 -6.01 22.93
N GLU A 643 -17.82 -5.58 24.16
CA GLU A 643 -18.77 -5.67 25.29
C GLU A 643 -20.05 -4.86 25.03
N TRP A 644 -19.91 -3.67 24.46
CA TRP A 644 -21.05 -2.82 24.14
C TRP A 644 -21.90 -3.45 23.02
N LEU A 645 -21.29 -3.89 21.91
CA LEU A 645 -21.97 -4.52 20.79
C LEU A 645 -22.69 -5.80 21.21
N THR A 646 -22.05 -6.66 21.97
CA THR A 646 -22.67 -7.92 22.48
C THR A 646 -23.84 -7.66 23.42
N ARG A 647 -23.79 -6.57 24.20
CA ARG A 647 -24.87 -6.22 25.12
C ARG A 647 -26.07 -5.61 24.42
N GLU A 648 -25.84 -4.64 23.53
CA GLU A 648 -26.93 -3.89 22.88
C GLU A 648 -27.50 -4.63 21.65
N TYR A 649 -26.63 -5.37 20.93
CA TYR A 649 -26.98 -6.08 19.69
C TYR A 649 -26.45 -7.53 19.71
N PRO A 650 -27.06 -8.42 20.47
CA PRO A 650 -26.56 -9.78 20.69
C PRO A 650 -26.59 -10.66 19.42
N LEU A 651 -27.32 -10.27 18.38
CA LEU A 651 -27.37 -10.97 17.09
C LEU A 651 -26.24 -10.54 16.15
N ALA A 652 -25.58 -9.42 16.44
CA ALA A 652 -24.54 -8.89 15.55
C ALA A 652 -23.27 -9.74 15.61
N THR A 653 -22.72 -10.03 14.44
CA THR A 653 -21.38 -10.62 14.30
C THR A 653 -20.36 -9.51 14.20
N VAL A 654 -19.32 -9.57 15.02
CA VAL A 654 -18.29 -8.53 15.07
C VAL A 654 -16.92 -9.18 14.92
N SER A 655 -16.14 -8.69 13.99
CA SER A 655 -14.73 -9.06 13.82
C SER A 655 -13.83 -7.83 13.99
N PHE A 656 -12.67 -8.07 14.58
CA PHE A 656 -11.66 -7.04 14.82
C PHE A 656 -10.40 -7.42 14.06
N SER A 657 -9.86 -6.50 13.28
CA SER A 657 -8.63 -6.68 12.53
C SER A 657 -7.78 -5.40 12.58
N PRO A 658 -6.47 -5.50 12.48
CA PRO A 658 -5.67 -4.32 12.14
C PRO A 658 -6.03 -3.86 10.72
N PRO A 659 -5.76 -2.59 10.35
CA PRO A 659 -5.86 -2.15 8.96
C PRO A 659 -4.98 -3.02 8.07
N GLU A 660 -5.51 -3.44 6.94
CA GLU A 660 -4.74 -4.24 6.00
C GLU A 660 -3.52 -3.48 5.51
N THR A 661 -2.37 -4.08 5.70
CA THR A 661 -1.12 -3.60 5.13
C THR A 661 -0.93 -4.20 3.73
N VAL A 662 -0.10 -3.54 2.91
CA VAL A 662 0.28 -4.08 1.58
C VAL A 662 0.88 -5.49 1.71
N PHE A 663 1.56 -5.77 2.83
CA PHE A 663 2.09 -7.10 3.14
C PHE A 663 0.98 -8.14 3.33
N GLU A 664 -0.04 -7.83 4.10
CA GLU A 664 -1.15 -8.76 4.34
C GLU A 664 -1.89 -9.07 3.05
N LYS A 665 -2.17 -8.08 2.21
CA LYS A 665 -2.78 -8.31 0.89
C LYS A 665 -1.95 -9.17 -0.05
N LEU A 666 -0.64 -9.13 0.06
CA LEU A 666 0.25 -9.95 -0.77
C LEU A 666 0.39 -11.39 -0.28
N PHE A 667 0.35 -11.60 1.05
CA PHE A 667 0.65 -12.90 1.65
C PHE A 667 -0.58 -13.62 2.21
N VAL A 668 -1.62 -12.88 2.57
CA VAL A 668 -2.90 -13.46 2.97
C VAL A 668 -3.76 -13.55 1.71
N THR A 669 -3.68 -14.68 1.03
CA THR A 669 -4.81 -15.06 0.18
C THR A 669 -5.99 -15.18 1.12
N GLY A 670 -7.03 -14.36 0.96
CA GLY A 670 -8.24 -14.39 1.79
C GLY A 670 -9.01 -15.73 1.70
N GLU A 671 -8.36 -16.76 1.19
CA GLU A 671 -8.89 -18.12 1.11
C GLU A 671 -8.77 -18.78 2.49
N ALA A 672 -9.90 -19.18 3.02
CA ALA A 672 -9.93 -20.03 4.20
C ALA A 672 -9.18 -21.33 3.92
N ASP A 673 -8.51 -21.92 4.94
CA ASP A 673 -7.78 -23.18 4.79
C ASP A 673 -8.66 -24.33 4.27
N VAL A 674 -9.98 -24.23 4.49
CA VAL A 674 -10.99 -25.14 3.96
C VAL A 674 -12.19 -24.32 3.51
N VAL A 675 -12.52 -24.40 2.23
CA VAL A 675 -13.70 -23.75 1.63
C VAL A 675 -14.72 -24.80 1.27
N ALA A 676 -15.91 -24.70 1.86
CA ALA A 676 -17.06 -25.52 1.47
C ALA A 676 -17.99 -24.67 0.60
N GLU A 677 -18.05 -24.98 -0.68
CA GLU A 677 -18.95 -24.28 -1.61
C GLU A 677 -20.32 -24.97 -1.62
N LEU A 678 -21.36 -24.22 -1.26
CA LEU A 678 -22.73 -24.68 -1.24
C LEU A 678 -23.49 -24.18 -2.48
N TYR A 679 -23.86 -25.11 -3.36
CA TYR A 679 -24.66 -24.80 -4.54
C TYR A 679 -26.14 -25.02 -4.27
N ALA A 680 -26.91 -23.96 -4.14
CA ALA A 680 -28.37 -24.03 -3.99
C ALA A 680 -29.08 -23.31 -5.13
N ARG A 681 -30.07 -23.97 -5.74
CA ARG A 681 -30.96 -23.33 -6.73
C ARG A 681 -31.98 -22.39 -6.12
N ASN A 682 -32.26 -22.51 -4.82
CA ASN A 682 -33.25 -21.74 -4.06
C ASN A 682 -32.64 -21.28 -2.74
N LYS A 683 -32.78 -19.99 -2.44
CA LYS A 683 -32.32 -19.38 -1.18
C LYS A 683 -32.99 -19.99 0.09
N GLU A 684 -34.17 -20.63 -0.07
CA GLU A 684 -34.90 -21.26 1.03
C GLU A 684 -34.21 -22.47 1.66
N LYS A 685 -33.16 -23.01 1.03
CA LYS A 685 -32.40 -24.15 1.55
C LYS A 685 -31.05 -23.79 2.19
N ALA A 686 -30.68 -22.51 2.21
CA ALA A 686 -29.44 -22.05 2.85
C ALA A 686 -29.39 -22.34 4.36
N PRO A 687 -30.47 -22.12 5.15
CA PRO A 687 -30.46 -22.42 6.59
C PRO A 687 -30.20 -23.88 6.94
N ALA A 688 -30.64 -24.84 6.09
CA ALA A 688 -30.42 -26.26 6.31
C ALA A 688 -28.96 -26.72 6.03
N ALA A 689 -28.14 -25.86 5.50
CA ALA A 689 -26.73 -26.13 5.22
C ALA A 689 -25.79 -25.55 6.29
N GLU A 690 -26.30 -24.64 7.11
CA GLU A 690 -25.60 -24.12 8.31
C GLU A 690 -25.69 -25.07 9.50
N GLU A 691 -26.71 -25.97 9.57
CA GLU A 691 -26.78 -27.08 10.53
C GLU A 691 -25.89 -28.27 10.11
#